data_75ca3c196f8c35f82499745e6e9f34a6
#
_entry.id   75ca3c196f8c35f82499745e6e9f34a6
#
_cell.length_a   1.000
_cell.length_b   1.000
_cell.length_c   1.000
_cell.angle_alpha   90.00
_cell.angle_beta   90.00
_cell.angle_gamma   90.00
#
_symmetry.space_group_name_H-M   'P 1'
#
loop_
_entity.id
_entity.type
_entity.pdbx_description
1 polymer ?
#
loop_
_entity_poly.entity_id
_entity_poly.type
_entity_poly.pdbx_seq_one_letter_code
_entity_poly.pdbx_strand_id
1 'polypeptide(L)'
;MKNPTLIGTAAACLMAAAFAAPAWSAPSDGMKSVSQLQPVWRTDVTGSRTEVVPLMKLVPGGSAAAVKLTGLSRVQAFDFGVRRDEVVSEATLDLSFTPSPALAPSGSQINFYLNGRLQRSVPISASMVGKPSQLTLKLSPKVIESINQLTVEFIGHTPSVCENPADAAIWLDIAAESRLTLVKQRVRLANDLAAFPAPFVDTASNEPSVLPMVFTSAPTSMEKQAAAVLASIVGRMSDWRGADFPVFYNGTPAEGHFVVFATNERRPDFLHDLPKADGPMVTIADAPASLSGKMLVIQGLNDEDLLAAVRALGTDRPVMVGETFRVKKAEVPPVREAYDAPRWINTDAEIPFSKLMQYPGQLSARGHVMAPVQLPVKFAPDLFMVGDAELGMQIRYRYAKPMPEETAQLRTFVNGYLADSDTLAGRDGRGSRTVQLPAFYGAISVDDPMGATLTHSTSLGFSVSYERTIQGGSQDNCRSVSLIGHQMEIEPTSTLTVKGLFHHAELPNLKLFTRAGYPFTKYADLSQTAVFIPQDASRSELTTMLNTMGRMSAMTGAPAMHVHVTGDMNDPELAKGDILAFARFPAPVTDIDVENAGRIQEKLVEAFRAKSPSVQKTAEGAYDNGIAAIVSAESPLAGGRTLVALLSEGASGAARLNAELVNPAGLGSVTGSVAVVNAAGVTGFDVGEHYTVGNLPWYHKVWMTVIDRPGVLVAAALLSALFVGFGIFLFMRYWIRSRS
;
A
#
# COMPACT_ATOMS: atom_id res chain seq x y z
N MET A 1 -7.38 -28.47 73.40
CA MET A 1 -8.47 -29.45 73.36
C MET A 1 -9.36 -29.12 72.15
N LYS A 2 -9.51 -30.13 71.31
CA LYS A 2 -10.57 -30.32 70.29
C LYS A 2 -10.59 -29.37 69.04
N ASN A 3 -10.07 -29.90 67.94
CA ASN A 3 -10.62 -29.77 66.59
C ASN A 3 -12.09 -30.26 66.52
N PRO A 4 -12.94 -29.88 65.52
CA PRO A 4 -12.82 -30.49 64.21
C PRO A 4 -13.10 -29.57 63.00
N THR A 5 -12.43 -29.87 61.89
CA THR A 5 -12.77 -29.86 60.47
C THR A 5 -14.17 -29.45 60.07
N LEU A 6 -14.25 -28.54 59.09
CA LEU A 6 -15.29 -28.53 58.06
C LEU A 6 -14.76 -27.91 56.77
N ILE A 7 -14.77 -28.71 55.75
CA ILE A 7 -14.53 -28.45 54.36
C ILE A 7 -15.65 -27.52 53.85
N GLY A 8 -15.30 -26.33 53.32
CA GLY A 8 -16.21 -25.42 52.66
C GLY A 8 -15.63 -24.96 51.36
N THR A 9 -16.15 -25.48 50.26
CA THR A 9 -15.93 -25.07 48.89
C THR A 9 -16.17 -23.58 48.71
N ALA A 10 -15.10 -22.80 48.47
CA ALA A 10 -15.21 -21.41 48.07
C ALA A 10 -15.36 -21.34 46.54
N ALA A 11 -16.58 -21.13 46.10
CA ALA A 11 -16.84 -20.67 44.72
C ALA A 11 -16.34 -19.23 44.60
N ALA A 12 -15.31 -19.00 43.80
CA ALA A 12 -14.83 -17.71 43.44
C ALA A 12 -15.82 -17.04 42.46
N CYS A 13 -16.67 -16.16 42.96
CA CYS A 13 -17.39 -15.19 42.11
C CYS A 13 -16.39 -14.13 41.64
N LEU A 14 -15.90 -14.27 40.39
CA LEU A 14 -15.30 -13.17 39.65
C LEU A 14 -16.41 -12.19 39.31
N MET A 15 -16.52 -11.11 40.10
CA MET A 15 -17.22 -9.91 39.64
C MET A 15 -16.34 -9.21 38.61
N ALA A 16 -16.66 -9.41 37.33
CA ALA A 16 -16.22 -8.53 36.29
C ALA A 16 -16.94 -7.19 36.46
N ALA A 17 -16.26 -6.21 37.05
CA ALA A 17 -16.70 -4.83 36.98
C ALA A 17 -16.54 -4.37 35.54
N ALA A 18 -17.61 -4.45 34.77
CA ALA A 18 -17.72 -3.80 33.49
C ALA A 18 -17.68 -2.27 33.75
N PHE A 19 -16.53 -1.66 33.54
CA PHE A 19 -16.47 -0.22 33.29
C PHE A 19 -17.18 0.03 31.95
N ALA A 20 -18.46 0.36 32.03
CA ALA A 20 -19.17 0.96 30.94
C ALA A 20 -18.52 2.33 30.68
N ALA A 21 -17.63 2.37 29.68
CA ALA A 21 -17.28 3.64 29.06
C ALA A 21 -18.59 4.23 28.52
N PRO A 22 -18.87 5.53 28.73
CA PRO A 22 -20.02 6.14 28.11
C PRO A 22 -19.88 5.97 26.61
N ALA A 23 -20.82 5.26 26.00
CA ALA A 23 -20.99 5.23 24.56
C ALA A 23 -21.29 6.66 24.14
N TRP A 24 -20.28 7.37 23.67
CA TRP A 24 -20.49 8.56 22.87
C TRP A 24 -21.16 8.06 21.59
N SER A 25 -22.47 8.23 21.52
CA SER A 25 -23.19 8.16 20.27
C SER A 25 -22.61 9.27 19.39
N ALA A 26 -21.72 8.90 18.48
CA ALA A 26 -21.33 9.78 17.38
C ALA A 26 -22.61 10.20 16.66
N PRO A 27 -22.79 11.48 16.34
CA PRO A 27 -23.90 11.89 15.51
C PRO A 27 -23.78 11.14 14.18
N SER A 28 -24.80 10.36 13.84
CA SER A 28 -24.89 9.53 12.65
C SER A 28 -25.23 10.33 11.39
N ASP A 29 -24.81 11.59 11.30
CA ASP A 29 -25.04 12.41 10.13
C ASP A 29 -23.71 12.84 9.51
N GLY A 30 -23.35 12.14 8.41
CA GLY A 30 -22.65 12.77 7.29
C GLY A 30 -21.13 12.77 7.31
N MET A 31 -20.43 12.00 8.14
CA MET A 31 -19.00 11.79 7.89
C MET A 31 -18.80 10.88 6.69
N LYS A 32 -18.71 11.47 5.50
CA LYS A 32 -18.14 10.80 4.34
C LYS A 32 -16.71 10.38 4.72
N SER A 33 -16.40 9.10 4.58
CA SER A 33 -15.03 8.63 4.79
C SER A 33 -14.07 9.46 3.92
N VAL A 34 -12.84 9.71 4.40
CA VAL A 34 -11.84 10.49 3.65
C VAL A 34 -11.53 9.87 2.28
N SER A 35 -11.77 8.56 2.11
CA SER A 35 -11.70 7.88 0.83
C SER A 35 -12.73 8.38 -0.20
N GLN A 36 -13.81 9.03 0.25
CA GLN A 36 -14.82 9.63 -0.64
C GLN A 36 -14.55 11.10 -1.01
N LEU A 37 -13.54 11.73 -0.38
CA LEU A 37 -13.09 13.07 -0.76
C LEU A 37 -12.12 12.96 -1.94
N GLN A 38 -12.65 12.64 -3.11
CA GLN A 38 -11.90 12.77 -4.36
C GLN A 38 -11.59 14.26 -4.61
N PRO A 39 -10.43 14.60 -5.19
CA PRO A 39 -10.17 15.97 -5.64
C PRO A 39 -11.26 16.41 -6.58
N VAL A 40 -11.88 17.56 -6.34
CA VAL A 40 -12.89 18.13 -7.23
C VAL A 40 -12.17 18.93 -8.31
N TRP A 41 -12.23 18.41 -9.55
CA TRP A 41 -11.70 19.10 -10.73
C TRP A 41 -12.76 20.02 -11.32
N ARG A 42 -12.39 21.27 -11.55
CA ARG A 42 -13.18 22.21 -12.32
C ARG A 42 -12.31 22.75 -13.43
N THR A 43 -12.76 22.66 -14.67
CA THR A 43 -12.14 23.32 -15.81
C THR A 43 -12.95 24.57 -16.09
N ASP A 44 -12.34 25.72 -15.99
CA ASP A 44 -12.99 26.97 -16.39
C ASP A 44 -12.74 27.28 -17.87
N VAL A 45 -13.40 28.33 -18.36
CA VAL A 45 -13.38 28.70 -19.78
C VAL A 45 -11.97 29.14 -20.27
N THR A 46 -11.04 29.35 -19.35
CA THR A 46 -9.67 29.80 -19.65
C THR A 46 -8.68 28.63 -19.72
N GLY A 47 -9.15 27.39 -19.51
CA GLY A 47 -8.29 26.20 -19.48
C GLY A 47 -7.51 26.03 -18.19
N SER A 48 -7.82 26.81 -17.14
CA SER A 48 -7.31 26.60 -15.80
C SER A 48 -8.08 25.47 -15.11
N ARG A 49 -7.39 24.74 -14.24
CA ARG A 49 -7.89 23.61 -13.50
C ARG A 49 -7.77 23.89 -12.01
N THR A 50 -8.86 23.74 -11.27
CA THR A 50 -8.80 23.88 -9.81
C THR A 50 -8.73 22.50 -9.16
N GLU A 51 -7.68 22.29 -8.41
CA GLU A 51 -7.50 21.09 -7.57
C GLU A 51 -7.76 21.45 -6.11
N VAL A 52 -8.59 20.66 -5.44
CA VAL A 52 -8.85 20.79 -4.00
C VAL A 52 -8.38 19.51 -3.31
N VAL A 53 -7.30 19.61 -2.55
CA VAL A 53 -6.69 18.50 -1.85
C VAL A 53 -6.99 18.57 -0.36
N PRO A 54 -7.62 17.55 0.24
CA PRO A 54 -7.76 17.48 1.69
C PRO A 54 -6.38 17.46 2.35
N LEU A 55 -6.18 18.32 3.35
CA LEU A 55 -4.86 18.48 3.99
C LEU A 55 -4.37 17.18 4.64
N MET A 56 -5.30 16.39 5.16
CA MET A 56 -5.01 15.09 5.80
C MET A 56 -4.43 14.04 4.84
N LYS A 57 -4.66 14.16 3.52
CA LYS A 57 -4.03 13.29 2.52
C LYS A 57 -2.54 13.61 2.28
N LEU A 58 -2.11 14.81 2.67
CA LEU A 58 -0.75 15.31 2.49
C LEU A 58 0.15 15.05 3.70
N VAL A 59 -0.39 14.46 4.77
CA VAL A 59 0.40 14.01 5.92
C VAL A 59 1.20 12.77 5.53
N PRO A 60 2.51 12.72 5.80
CA PRO A 60 3.30 11.52 5.59
C PRO A 60 2.68 10.29 6.26
N GLY A 61 2.43 9.22 5.48
CA GLY A 61 1.73 8.02 5.97
C GLY A 61 0.21 8.04 5.85
N GLY A 62 -0.40 9.16 5.42
CA GLY A 62 -1.83 9.30 5.12
C GLY A 62 -2.73 9.06 6.34
N SER A 63 -3.10 10.08 7.08
CA SER A 63 -4.04 9.96 8.20
C SER A 63 -5.40 10.51 7.81
N ALA A 64 -6.46 9.75 8.07
CA ALA A 64 -7.83 10.22 7.94
C ALA A 64 -8.30 11.02 9.18
N ALA A 65 -7.51 11.04 10.25
CA ALA A 65 -7.83 11.71 11.51
C ALA A 65 -7.34 13.17 11.52
N ALA A 66 -7.91 13.97 12.42
CA ALA A 66 -7.40 15.30 12.67
C ALA A 66 -5.95 15.27 13.17
N VAL A 67 -5.18 16.30 12.85
CA VAL A 67 -3.80 16.46 13.29
C VAL A 67 -3.78 17.30 14.56
N LYS A 68 -3.22 16.76 15.64
CA LYS A 68 -3.05 17.47 16.90
C LYS A 68 -1.61 17.94 17.08
N LEU A 69 -1.40 19.25 17.07
CA LEU A 69 -0.14 19.88 17.47
C LEU A 69 -0.13 20.10 18.97
N THR A 70 1.00 19.87 19.61
CA THR A 70 1.20 20.08 21.06
C THR A 70 2.40 20.99 21.28
N GLY A 71 2.60 21.45 22.51
CA GLY A 71 3.76 22.28 22.82
C GLY A 71 5.11 21.60 22.52
N LEU A 72 5.19 20.28 22.57
CA LEU A 72 6.38 19.50 22.19
C LEU A 72 6.40 19.16 20.70
N SER A 73 5.29 18.68 20.15
CA SER A 73 5.13 18.33 18.73
C SER A 73 4.37 19.45 18.00
N ARG A 74 5.01 20.60 17.90
CA ARG A 74 4.37 21.84 17.44
C ARG A 74 4.40 22.09 15.96
N VAL A 75 4.98 21.19 15.17
CA VAL A 75 5.17 21.36 13.74
C VAL A 75 4.55 20.16 13.01
N GLN A 76 3.75 20.47 11.99
CA GLN A 76 3.27 19.46 11.02
C GLN A 76 3.63 19.90 9.62
N ALA A 77 4.24 19.00 8.89
CA ALA A 77 4.50 19.15 7.46
C ALA A 77 3.42 18.44 6.65
N PHE A 78 3.05 19.05 5.53
CA PHE A 78 2.13 18.54 4.53
C PHE A 78 2.83 18.61 3.19
N ASP A 79 3.12 17.46 2.60
CA ASP A 79 3.89 17.38 1.35
C ASP A 79 2.92 17.29 0.17
N PHE A 80 3.15 18.13 -0.86
CA PHE A 80 2.35 18.10 -2.07
C PHE A 80 3.23 18.33 -3.31
N GLY A 81 2.77 17.77 -4.41
CA GLY A 81 3.47 17.87 -5.68
C GLY A 81 2.71 18.67 -6.73
N VAL A 82 3.45 19.20 -7.69
CA VAL A 82 2.94 19.84 -8.90
C VAL A 82 3.62 19.19 -10.10
N ARG A 83 2.83 18.73 -11.06
CA ARG A 83 3.31 18.07 -12.27
C ARG A 83 4.21 19.01 -13.08
N ARG A 84 5.15 18.44 -13.83
CA ARG A 84 6.08 19.21 -14.70
C ARG A 84 5.38 19.91 -15.85
N ASP A 85 4.21 19.42 -16.25
CA ASP A 85 3.37 20.02 -17.29
C ASP A 85 2.29 20.97 -16.72
N GLU A 86 2.41 21.36 -15.45
CA GLU A 86 1.49 22.27 -14.77
C GLU A 86 2.24 23.41 -14.07
N VAL A 87 1.63 24.59 -14.04
CA VAL A 87 2.07 25.75 -13.28
C VAL A 87 0.93 26.22 -12.38
N VAL A 88 1.21 26.45 -11.11
CA VAL A 88 0.22 26.97 -10.16
C VAL A 88 0.14 28.48 -10.31
N SER A 89 -1.04 28.99 -10.63
CA SER A 89 -1.31 30.45 -10.71
C SER A 89 -1.84 31.00 -9.38
N GLU A 90 -2.61 30.21 -8.63
CA GLU A 90 -3.11 30.58 -7.29
C GLU A 90 -3.05 29.38 -6.35
N ALA A 91 -2.74 29.65 -5.08
CA ALA A 91 -2.73 28.65 -4.02
C ALA A 91 -3.42 29.22 -2.78
N THR A 92 -4.38 28.50 -2.22
CA THR A 92 -5.15 28.91 -1.05
C THR A 92 -5.24 27.76 -0.04
N LEU A 93 -4.91 28.05 1.20
CA LEU A 93 -5.09 27.14 2.34
C LEU A 93 -6.34 27.55 3.10
N ASP A 94 -7.32 26.65 3.17
CA ASP A 94 -8.48 26.77 4.08
C ASP A 94 -8.23 25.84 5.26
N LEU A 95 -7.93 26.43 6.40
CA LEU A 95 -7.61 25.72 7.65
C LEU A 95 -8.76 25.84 8.63
N SER A 96 -9.32 24.72 9.05
CA SER A 96 -10.24 24.59 10.17
C SER A 96 -9.47 24.05 11.38
N PHE A 97 -9.52 24.75 12.51
CA PHE A 97 -8.72 24.40 13.68
C PHE A 97 -9.40 24.79 14.99
N THR A 98 -8.99 24.13 16.07
CA THR A 98 -9.46 24.46 17.43
C THR A 98 -8.24 24.60 18.34
N PRO A 99 -7.95 25.81 18.88
CA PRO A 99 -6.91 25.98 19.88
C PRO A 99 -7.40 25.55 21.26
N SER A 100 -6.51 25.07 22.11
CA SER A 100 -6.81 24.70 23.50
C SER A 100 -7.44 25.84 24.27
N PRO A 101 -8.43 25.56 25.14
CA PRO A 101 -9.04 26.56 26.03
C PRO A 101 -8.08 27.09 27.10
N ALA A 102 -6.97 26.42 27.36
CA ALA A 102 -5.96 26.80 28.34
C ALA A 102 -4.90 27.79 27.81
N LEU A 103 -4.95 28.15 26.52
CA LEU A 103 -3.96 29.02 25.90
C LEU A 103 -4.11 30.49 26.37
N ALA A 104 -2.98 31.13 26.58
CA ALA A 104 -2.89 32.57 26.65
C ALA A 104 -2.92 33.17 25.24
N PRO A 105 -3.85 34.08 24.91
CA PRO A 105 -3.84 34.74 23.58
C PRO A 105 -2.57 35.55 23.36
N SER A 106 -1.99 36.13 24.40
CA SER A 106 -0.76 36.90 24.33
C SER A 106 0.42 35.97 24.00
N GLY A 107 1.03 36.16 22.82
CA GLY A 107 2.18 35.39 22.34
C GLY A 107 1.84 34.09 21.61
N SER A 108 0.63 33.53 21.80
CA SER A 108 0.23 32.32 21.07
C SER A 108 -0.07 32.64 19.60
N GLN A 109 0.51 31.83 18.66
CA GLN A 109 0.36 32.07 17.23
C GLN A 109 0.52 30.79 16.41
N ILE A 110 0.07 30.84 15.16
CA ILE A 110 0.26 29.80 14.16
C ILE A 110 1.11 30.41 13.03
N ASN A 111 2.24 29.76 12.71
CA ASN A 111 3.10 30.15 11.61
C ASN A 111 2.93 29.20 10.44
N PHE A 112 2.87 29.74 9.24
CA PHE A 112 2.74 29.01 8.00
C PHE A 112 3.98 29.21 7.14
N TYR A 113 4.61 28.11 6.75
CA TYR A 113 5.78 28.13 5.87
C TYR A 113 5.48 27.33 4.62
N LEU A 114 5.95 27.80 3.47
CA LEU A 114 5.97 27.06 2.21
C LEU A 114 7.39 26.95 1.73
N ASN A 115 7.89 25.73 1.57
CA ASN A 115 9.27 25.42 1.21
C ASN A 115 10.29 26.14 2.14
N GLY A 116 10.02 26.14 3.43
CA GLY A 116 10.82 26.80 4.46
C GLY A 116 10.71 28.33 4.49
N ARG A 117 9.93 28.96 3.59
CA ARG A 117 9.71 30.41 3.59
C ARG A 117 8.43 30.78 4.31
N LEU A 118 8.53 31.63 5.32
CA LEU A 118 7.37 32.12 6.06
C LEU A 118 6.38 32.83 5.14
N GLN A 119 5.15 32.36 5.13
CA GLN A 119 4.04 32.97 4.36
C GLN A 119 3.24 33.92 5.26
N ARG A 120 2.94 33.49 6.49
CA ARG A 120 2.18 34.29 7.45
C ARG A 120 2.35 33.77 8.87
N SER A 121 2.27 34.69 9.84
CA SER A 121 2.03 34.42 11.25
C SER A 121 0.63 34.92 11.63
N VAL A 122 -0.15 34.07 12.27
CA VAL A 122 -1.54 34.38 12.70
C VAL A 122 -1.61 34.28 14.22
N PRO A 123 -1.77 35.42 14.95
CA PRO A 123 -1.94 35.38 16.40
C PRO A 123 -3.27 34.72 16.77
N ILE A 124 -3.26 33.93 17.84
CA ILE A 124 -4.47 33.33 18.39
C ILE A 124 -5.18 34.39 19.24
N SER A 125 -6.35 34.84 18.80
CA SER A 125 -7.14 35.83 19.52
C SER A 125 -7.94 35.17 20.64
N ALA A 126 -8.34 35.98 21.64
CA ALA A 126 -9.19 35.51 22.74
C ALA A 126 -10.54 34.91 22.26
N SER A 127 -11.03 35.35 21.10
CA SER A 127 -12.28 34.83 20.53
C SER A 127 -12.12 33.40 19.93
N MET A 128 -10.89 32.99 19.61
CA MET A 128 -10.56 31.66 19.03
C MET A 128 -10.31 30.61 20.13
N VAL A 129 -9.82 31.02 21.29
CA VAL A 129 -9.42 30.10 22.37
C VAL A 129 -10.57 29.16 22.75
N GLY A 130 -10.34 27.87 22.67
CA GLY A 130 -11.32 26.82 22.98
C GLY A 130 -12.49 26.70 22.00
N LYS A 131 -12.43 27.38 20.83
CA LYS A 131 -13.53 27.38 19.87
C LYS A 131 -13.04 26.95 18.46
N PRO A 132 -13.87 26.18 17.73
CA PRO A 132 -13.62 25.94 16.31
C PRO A 132 -13.49 27.26 15.55
N SER A 133 -12.43 27.39 14.78
CA SER A 133 -12.06 28.59 14.05
C SER A 133 -11.65 28.23 12.62
N GLN A 134 -11.83 29.17 11.69
CA GLN A 134 -11.47 28.99 10.28
C GLN A 134 -10.55 30.11 9.85
N LEU A 135 -9.61 29.77 8.98
CA LEU A 135 -8.66 30.69 8.38
C LEU A 135 -8.47 30.36 6.91
N THR A 136 -8.67 31.36 6.05
CA THR A 136 -8.28 31.28 4.63
C THR A 136 -7.00 32.07 4.41
N LEU A 137 -5.98 31.43 3.88
CA LEU A 137 -4.67 31.99 3.63
C LEU A 137 -4.27 31.81 2.16
N LYS A 138 -3.99 32.93 1.49
CA LYS A 138 -3.35 32.90 0.17
C LYS A 138 -1.84 32.61 0.32
N LEU A 139 -1.37 31.56 -0.34
CA LEU A 139 0.04 31.20 -0.40
C LEU A 139 0.67 31.78 -1.67
N SER A 140 1.97 32.06 -1.62
CA SER A 140 2.68 32.61 -2.77
C SER A 140 2.97 31.55 -3.84
N PRO A 141 2.37 31.62 -5.06
CA PRO A 141 2.66 30.66 -6.11
C PRO A 141 4.14 30.71 -6.58
N LYS A 142 4.82 31.83 -6.38
CA LYS A 142 6.21 32.05 -6.82
C LYS A 142 7.24 31.15 -6.14
N VAL A 143 6.89 30.53 -5.00
CA VAL A 143 7.76 29.62 -4.26
C VAL A 143 7.35 28.16 -4.40
N ILE A 144 6.34 27.89 -5.22
CA ILE A 144 5.88 26.54 -5.52
C ILE A 144 6.80 25.92 -6.57
N GLU A 145 7.28 24.72 -6.27
CA GLU A 145 8.17 23.89 -7.09
C GLU A 145 7.44 22.59 -7.47
N SER A 146 8.14 21.63 -8.06
CA SER A 146 7.56 20.30 -8.38
C SER A 146 7.26 19.49 -7.12
N ILE A 147 8.07 19.63 -6.07
CA ILE A 147 7.82 19.01 -4.75
C ILE A 147 7.81 20.12 -3.72
N ASN A 148 6.79 20.17 -2.91
CA ASN A 148 6.54 21.25 -1.96
C ASN A 148 6.22 20.71 -0.58
N GLN A 149 6.61 21.49 0.43
CA GLN A 149 6.26 21.24 1.82
C GLN A 149 5.57 22.47 2.40
N LEU A 150 4.30 22.33 2.76
CA LEU A 150 3.55 23.28 3.57
C LEU A 150 3.74 22.88 5.03
N THR A 151 4.31 23.78 5.83
CA THR A 151 4.56 23.53 7.25
C THR A 151 3.68 24.44 8.09
N VAL A 152 2.96 23.85 9.05
CA VAL A 152 2.18 24.56 10.06
C VAL A 152 2.91 24.40 11.39
N GLU A 153 3.34 25.51 11.97
CA GLU A 153 3.97 25.57 13.29
C GLU A 153 3.03 26.25 14.29
N PHE A 154 2.78 25.59 15.38
CA PHE A 154 2.01 26.13 16.51
C PHE A 154 2.92 26.57 17.64
N ILE A 155 2.81 27.82 18.05
CA ILE A 155 3.46 28.37 19.24
C ILE A 155 2.35 28.68 20.24
N GLY A 156 2.28 27.88 21.30
CA GLY A 156 1.28 28.03 22.35
C GLY A 156 1.91 28.44 23.67
N HIS A 157 1.30 29.40 24.34
CA HIS A 157 1.65 29.87 25.66
C HIS A 157 0.48 29.67 26.63
N THR A 158 0.78 29.47 27.92
CA THR A 158 -0.21 29.44 29.01
C THR A 158 -0.08 30.67 29.88
N PRO A 159 -1.11 31.02 30.66
CA PRO A 159 -1.01 32.15 31.62
C PRO A 159 -0.02 31.89 32.77
N SER A 160 0.55 30.72 32.88
CA SER A 160 1.47 30.35 33.96
C SER A 160 2.82 31.05 33.81
N VAL A 161 3.37 31.53 34.94
CA VAL A 161 4.74 32.09 35.01
C VAL A 161 5.78 31.03 34.70
N CYS A 162 5.49 29.75 34.99
CA CYS A 162 6.31 28.60 34.68
C CYS A 162 5.70 27.83 33.49
N GLU A 163 6.06 28.23 32.30
CA GLU A 163 5.61 27.50 31.10
C GLU A 163 6.38 26.22 30.93
N ASN A 164 5.65 25.12 30.78
CA ASN A 164 6.20 23.83 30.39
C ASN A 164 5.71 23.48 28.99
N PRO A 165 6.55 23.45 27.97
CA PRO A 165 6.16 23.02 26.61
C PRO A 165 5.58 21.60 26.56
N ALA A 166 5.87 20.76 27.56
CA ALA A 166 5.29 19.42 27.69
C ALA A 166 3.90 19.41 28.34
N ASP A 167 3.36 20.58 28.69
CA ASP A 167 2.01 20.66 29.27
C ASP A 167 0.96 20.16 28.28
N ALA A 168 0.21 19.15 28.68
CA ALA A 168 -0.88 18.59 27.91
C ALA A 168 -2.00 19.59 27.57
N ALA A 169 -2.03 20.72 28.30
CA ALA A 169 -2.95 21.83 28.03
C ALA A 169 -2.57 22.67 26.82
N ILE A 170 -1.34 22.55 26.28
CA ILE A 170 -0.87 23.29 25.09
C ILE A 170 -1.11 22.45 23.86
N TRP A 171 -2.19 22.73 23.13
CA TRP A 171 -2.50 22.02 21.89
C TRP A 171 -3.29 22.88 20.90
N LEU A 172 -3.22 22.45 19.62
CA LEU A 172 -3.99 22.93 18.50
C LEU A 172 -4.45 21.73 17.67
N ASP A 173 -5.75 21.54 17.51
CA ASP A 173 -6.31 20.53 16.64
C ASP A 173 -6.58 21.11 15.25
N ILE A 174 -6.03 20.50 14.20
CA ILE A 174 -6.31 20.80 12.79
C ILE A 174 -7.35 19.77 12.31
N ALA A 175 -8.52 20.28 11.90
CA ALA A 175 -9.64 19.43 11.54
C ALA A 175 -9.51 18.82 10.14
N ALA A 176 -10.16 17.67 9.91
CA ALA A 176 -10.09 16.90 8.69
C ALA A 176 -10.65 17.63 7.45
N GLU A 177 -11.53 18.58 7.63
CA GLU A 177 -12.10 19.41 6.56
C GLU A 177 -11.13 20.47 6.00
N SER A 178 -9.95 20.63 6.61
CA SER A 178 -8.90 21.52 6.10
C SER A 178 -8.42 21.10 4.72
N ARG A 179 -8.21 22.07 3.81
CA ARG A 179 -7.88 21.79 2.40
C ARG A 179 -6.89 22.79 1.82
N LEU A 180 -6.12 22.29 0.86
CA LEU A 180 -5.26 23.09 -0.02
C LEU A 180 -5.94 23.17 -1.39
N THR A 181 -6.21 24.38 -1.87
CA THR A 181 -6.77 24.64 -3.19
C THR A 181 -5.68 25.21 -4.09
N LEU A 182 -5.44 24.56 -5.22
CA LEU A 182 -4.45 24.96 -6.23
C LEU A 182 -5.16 25.24 -7.55
N VAL A 183 -4.98 26.43 -8.10
CA VAL A 183 -5.40 26.76 -9.47
C VAL A 183 -4.20 26.54 -10.37
N LYS A 184 -4.31 25.56 -11.27
CA LYS A 184 -3.22 25.09 -12.13
C LYS A 184 -3.52 25.40 -13.59
N GLN A 185 -2.49 25.74 -14.34
CA GLN A 185 -2.54 25.88 -15.80
C GLN A 185 -1.59 24.86 -16.42
N ARG A 186 -2.04 24.18 -17.49
CA ARG A 186 -1.18 23.26 -18.23
C ARG A 186 -0.21 24.01 -19.13
N VAL A 187 1.00 23.48 -19.19
CA VAL A 187 2.09 23.95 -20.04
C VAL A 187 2.35 22.92 -21.12
N ARG A 188 2.45 23.36 -22.37
CA ARG A 188 2.83 22.50 -23.48
C ARG A 188 4.33 22.17 -23.39
N LEU A 189 4.64 20.90 -23.19
CA LEU A 189 6.02 20.41 -23.22
C LEU A 189 6.51 20.19 -24.66
N ALA A 190 7.83 20.16 -24.84
CA ALA A 190 8.42 19.75 -26.11
C ALA A 190 8.15 18.26 -26.41
N ASN A 191 8.15 17.89 -27.69
CA ASN A 191 8.08 16.50 -28.12
C ASN A 191 9.48 15.88 -28.02
N ASP A 192 9.88 15.52 -26.79
CA ASP A 192 11.18 14.91 -26.53
C ASP A 192 11.04 13.76 -25.52
N LEU A 193 11.35 12.55 -25.97
CA LEU A 193 11.32 11.33 -25.16
C LEU A 193 12.38 11.33 -24.04
N ALA A 194 13.36 12.26 -24.05
CA ALA A 194 14.28 12.43 -22.93
C ALA A 194 13.56 12.81 -21.61
N ALA A 195 12.35 13.38 -21.70
CA ALA A 195 11.52 13.70 -20.56
C ALA A 195 10.74 12.49 -20.00
N PHE A 196 10.67 11.37 -20.75
CA PHE A 196 9.93 10.17 -20.30
C PHE A 196 10.37 9.72 -18.89
N PRO A 197 9.46 9.36 -18.00
CA PRO A 197 8.04 9.09 -18.21
C PRO A 197 7.09 10.32 -18.24
N ALA A 198 7.58 11.54 -17.90
CA ALA A 198 6.73 12.72 -18.01
C ALA A 198 6.43 13.05 -19.50
N PRO A 199 5.23 13.57 -19.82
CA PRO A 199 4.15 13.92 -18.93
C PRO A 199 3.15 12.77 -18.67
N PHE A 200 3.39 11.56 -19.19
CA PHE A 200 2.45 10.43 -19.12
C PHE A 200 2.33 9.90 -17.69
N VAL A 201 3.45 9.82 -16.97
CA VAL A 201 3.53 9.53 -15.54
C VAL A 201 4.38 10.60 -14.89
N ASP A 202 3.82 11.31 -13.92
CA ASP A 202 4.57 12.31 -13.15
C ASP A 202 4.60 11.94 -11.68
N THR A 203 5.78 11.61 -11.19
CA THR A 203 6.00 11.20 -9.80
C THR A 203 5.85 12.34 -8.79
N ALA A 204 5.80 13.58 -9.24
CA ALA A 204 5.48 14.73 -8.40
C ALA A 204 3.97 14.86 -8.13
N SER A 205 3.09 14.25 -8.95
CA SER A 205 1.64 14.27 -8.71
C SER A 205 1.28 13.50 -7.43
N ASN A 206 0.31 14.01 -6.67
CA ASN A 206 -0.30 13.30 -5.54
C ASN A 206 -1.53 12.48 -5.96
N GLU A 207 -1.92 12.56 -7.23
CA GLU A 207 -3.07 11.87 -7.78
C GLU A 207 -2.68 10.57 -8.49
N PRO A 208 -3.63 9.63 -8.64
CA PRO A 208 -3.43 8.48 -9.51
C PRO A 208 -3.03 8.91 -10.92
N SER A 209 -2.17 8.14 -11.56
CA SER A 209 -1.82 8.35 -12.97
C SER A 209 -2.96 7.89 -13.85
N VAL A 210 -3.62 8.80 -14.55
CA VAL A 210 -4.64 8.46 -15.55
C VAL A 210 -4.00 8.47 -16.93
N LEU A 211 -3.90 7.28 -17.55
CA LEU A 211 -3.26 7.11 -18.87
C LEU A 211 -4.16 6.31 -19.81
N PRO A 212 -5.06 7.01 -20.56
CA PRO A 212 -5.90 6.38 -21.54
C PRO A 212 -5.11 5.60 -22.60
N MET A 213 -5.59 4.41 -22.98
CA MET A 213 -5.00 3.57 -24.02
C MET A 213 -5.94 3.49 -25.21
N VAL A 214 -5.44 3.86 -26.37
CA VAL A 214 -6.20 3.97 -27.62
C VAL A 214 -5.77 2.90 -28.60
N PHE A 215 -6.76 2.16 -29.14
CA PHE A 215 -6.60 1.16 -30.18
C PHE A 215 -7.43 1.55 -31.41
N THR A 216 -7.10 1.00 -32.56
CA THR A 216 -7.87 1.22 -33.80
C THR A 216 -9.29 0.66 -33.70
N SER A 217 -9.42 -0.52 -33.12
CA SER A 217 -10.67 -1.26 -32.86
C SER A 217 -10.47 -2.21 -31.68
N ALA A 218 -11.33 -3.18 -31.46
CA ALA A 218 -11.10 -4.23 -30.45
C ALA A 218 -9.70 -4.84 -30.64
N PRO A 219 -8.86 -4.84 -29.56
CA PRO A 219 -7.46 -5.22 -29.68
C PRO A 219 -7.29 -6.72 -29.84
N THR A 220 -6.26 -7.13 -30.58
CA THR A 220 -5.80 -8.50 -30.69
C THR A 220 -5.24 -9.00 -29.35
N SER A 221 -5.03 -10.29 -29.18
CA SER A 221 -4.39 -10.82 -27.96
C SER A 221 -2.99 -10.26 -27.74
N MET A 222 -2.22 -10.04 -28.81
CA MET A 222 -0.87 -9.46 -28.70
C MET A 222 -0.91 -7.96 -28.39
N GLU A 223 -1.84 -7.20 -28.97
CA GLU A 223 -2.08 -5.80 -28.59
C GLU A 223 -2.50 -5.68 -27.10
N LYS A 224 -3.36 -6.60 -26.61
CA LYS A 224 -3.73 -6.70 -25.19
C LYS A 224 -2.52 -6.99 -24.30
N GLN A 225 -1.66 -7.90 -24.75
CA GLN A 225 -0.42 -8.24 -24.03
C GLN A 225 0.54 -7.04 -23.98
N ALA A 226 0.75 -6.36 -25.09
CA ALA A 226 1.57 -5.13 -25.11
C ALA A 226 1.01 -4.05 -24.18
N ALA A 227 -0.30 -3.85 -24.17
CA ALA A 227 -0.96 -2.91 -23.27
C ALA A 227 -0.83 -3.33 -21.79
N ALA A 228 -0.96 -4.63 -21.48
CA ALA A 228 -0.79 -5.17 -20.13
C ALA A 228 0.64 -4.92 -19.60
N VAL A 229 1.66 -5.16 -20.44
CA VAL A 229 3.06 -4.86 -20.11
C VAL A 229 3.25 -3.36 -19.88
N LEU A 230 2.69 -2.49 -20.74
CA LEU A 230 2.80 -1.04 -20.56
C LEU A 230 2.09 -0.58 -19.28
N ALA A 231 0.88 -1.07 -19.00
CA ALA A 231 0.16 -0.78 -17.77
C ALA A 231 0.98 -1.18 -16.53
N SER A 232 1.69 -2.30 -16.61
CA SER A 232 2.58 -2.76 -15.54
C SER A 232 3.78 -1.82 -15.33
N ILE A 233 4.39 -1.33 -16.42
CA ILE A 233 5.49 -0.36 -16.37
C ILE A 233 5.02 0.94 -15.72
N VAL A 234 3.88 1.46 -16.14
CA VAL A 234 3.27 2.68 -15.58
C VAL A 234 2.87 2.48 -14.13
N GLY A 235 2.25 1.34 -13.78
CA GLY A 235 1.88 1.00 -12.42
C GLY A 235 3.07 0.96 -11.47
N ARG A 236 4.20 0.38 -11.89
CA ARG A 236 5.47 0.42 -11.14
C ARG A 236 5.92 1.85 -10.86
N MET A 237 5.80 2.75 -11.84
CA MET A 237 6.22 4.15 -11.73
C MET A 237 5.24 4.97 -10.87
N SER A 238 3.94 4.70 -10.96
CA SER A 238 2.88 5.38 -10.19
C SER A 238 2.92 5.03 -8.71
N ASP A 239 3.40 3.83 -8.36
CA ASP A 239 3.62 3.36 -7.01
C ASP A 239 2.35 3.42 -6.14
N TRP A 240 2.46 4.01 -4.95
CA TRP A 240 1.38 4.18 -3.98
C TRP A 240 0.21 5.05 -4.48
N ARG A 241 0.41 5.82 -5.54
CA ARG A 241 -0.63 6.70 -6.11
C ARG A 241 -1.72 5.93 -6.84
N GLY A 242 -1.38 4.75 -7.38
CA GLY A 242 -2.25 3.99 -8.27
C GLY A 242 -2.22 4.50 -9.71
N ALA A 243 -2.83 3.73 -10.59
CA ALA A 243 -2.94 4.06 -12.01
C ALA A 243 -4.29 3.60 -12.57
N ASP A 244 -4.84 4.36 -13.53
CA ASP A 244 -6.07 4.06 -14.25
C ASP A 244 -5.81 4.14 -15.76
N PHE A 245 -6.31 3.13 -16.50
CA PHE A 245 -6.07 2.95 -17.93
C PHE A 245 -7.38 2.85 -18.70
N PRO A 246 -8.12 3.95 -18.88
CA PRO A 246 -9.35 3.96 -19.70
C PRO A 246 -9.06 3.56 -21.14
N VAL A 247 -9.87 2.68 -21.74
CA VAL A 247 -9.70 2.19 -23.10
C VAL A 247 -10.60 2.92 -24.09
N PHE A 248 -10.02 3.32 -25.24
CA PHE A 248 -10.72 3.98 -26.33
C PHE A 248 -10.48 3.24 -27.68
N TYR A 249 -11.46 3.31 -28.60
CA TYR A 249 -11.35 2.78 -29.94
C TYR A 249 -11.53 3.90 -30.96
N ASN A 250 -10.56 4.04 -31.88
CA ASN A 250 -10.51 5.03 -32.99
C ASN A 250 -10.97 6.44 -32.59
N GLY A 251 -10.63 6.86 -31.39
CA GLY A 251 -10.98 8.17 -30.85
C GLY A 251 -9.98 8.60 -29.79
N THR A 252 -9.89 9.90 -29.57
CA THR A 252 -8.94 10.48 -28.59
C THR A 252 -9.68 10.97 -27.36
N PRO A 253 -9.07 10.93 -26.18
CA PRO A 253 -9.56 11.66 -25.02
C PRO A 253 -9.66 13.16 -25.34
N ALA A 254 -10.64 13.84 -24.77
CA ALA A 254 -10.85 15.28 -24.99
C ALA A 254 -9.68 16.11 -24.43
N GLU A 255 -9.04 15.65 -23.37
CA GLU A 255 -7.95 16.33 -22.68
C GLU A 255 -6.90 15.33 -22.15
N GLY A 256 -5.70 15.84 -21.85
CA GLY A 256 -4.65 15.09 -21.17
C GLY A 256 -3.72 14.35 -22.12
N HIS A 257 -3.00 13.40 -21.54
CA HIS A 257 -2.02 12.58 -22.23
C HIS A 257 -2.55 11.16 -22.38
N PHE A 258 -2.20 10.48 -23.45
CA PHE A 258 -2.66 9.12 -23.72
C PHE A 258 -1.64 8.34 -24.53
N VAL A 259 -1.84 7.02 -24.61
CA VAL A 259 -1.02 6.10 -25.41
C VAL A 259 -1.84 5.59 -26.58
N VAL A 260 -1.21 5.41 -27.75
CA VAL A 260 -1.81 4.83 -28.94
C VAL A 260 -1.01 3.61 -29.35
N PHE A 261 -1.70 2.50 -29.61
CA PHE A 261 -1.13 1.30 -30.21
C PHE A 261 -1.50 1.26 -31.69
N ALA A 262 -0.51 1.19 -32.57
CA ALA A 262 -0.74 1.21 -34.01
C ALA A 262 0.28 0.35 -34.77
N THR A 263 -0.20 -0.61 -35.53
CA THR A 263 0.59 -1.26 -36.59
C THR A 263 0.40 -0.52 -37.90
N ASN A 264 1.15 -0.88 -38.93
CA ASN A 264 0.96 -0.28 -40.24
C ASN A 264 -0.40 -0.65 -40.92
N GLU A 265 -1.00 -1.76 -40.47
CA GLU A 265 -2.31 -2.22 -40.95
C GLU A 265 -3.46 -1.78 -40.08
N ARG A 266 -3.24 -1.74 -38.76
CA ARG A 266 -4.22 -1.33 -37.75
C ARG A 266 -3.80 0.02 -37.17
N ARG A 267 -4.22 1.10 -37.83
CA ARG A 267 -3.79 2.48 -37.52
C ARG A 267 -5.00 3.38 -37.37
N PRO A 268 -5.17 4.08 -36.22
CA PRO A 268 -6.22 5.05 -36.04
C PRO A 268 -6.14 6.20 -37.05
N ASP A 269 -7.30 6.71 -37.50
CA ASP A 269 -7.41 7.73 -38.53
C ASP A 269 -6.65 9.02 -38.20
N PHE A 270 -6.62 9.41 -36.93
CA PHE A 270 -5.93 10.63 -36.50
C PHE A 270 -4.39 10.56 -36.54
N LEU A 271 -3.81 9.40 -36.88
CA LEU A 271 -2.37 9.25 -37.04
C LEU A 271 -1.89 9.41 -38.50
N HIS A 272 -2.72 9.89 -39.42
CA HIS A 272 -2.41 9.98 -40.86
C HIS A 272 -1.16 10.80 -41.17
N ASP A 273 -0.87 11.85 -40.36
CA ASP A 273 0.28 12.72 -40.54
C ASP A 273 1.61 12.13 -39.99
N LEU A 274 1.53 11.07 -39.17
CA LEU A 274 2.74 10.43 -38.67
C LEU A 274 3.27 9.38 -39.66
N PRO A 275 4.60 9.26 -39.81
CA PRO A 275 5.20 8.24 -40.66
C PRO A 275 4.78 6.83 -40.23
N LYS A 276 4.67 5.91 -41.21
CA LYS A 276 4.51 4.48 -40.94
C LYS A 276 5.78 3.92 -40.27
N ALA A 277 5.58 2.88 -39.46
CA ALA A 277 6.68 2.22 -38.78
C ALA A 277 7.56 1.43 -39.72
N ASP A 278 8.87 1.44 -39.49
CA ASP A 278 9.90 0.62 -40.17
C ASP A 278 10.41 -0.52 -39.26
N GLY A 279 9.79 -0.69 -38.11
CA GLY A 279 10.07 -1.67 -37.06
C GLY A 279 9.48 -1.20 -35.72
N PRO A 280 9.86 -1.85 -34.59
CA PRO A 280 9.38 -1.45 -33.27
C PRO A 280 9.89 -0.07 -32.89
N MET A 281 8.99 0.87 -32.62
CA MET A 281 9.32 2.25 -32.31
C MET A 281 8.32 2.93 -31.38
N VAL A 282 8.79 3.94 -30.68
CA VAL A 282 8.00 4.80 -29.79
C VAL A 282 8.14 6.24 -30.25
N THR A 283 7.03 6.94 -30.45
CA THR A 283 7.01 8.34 -30.86
C THR A 283 6.19 9.18 -29.90
N ILE A 284 6.70 10.34 -29.51
CA ILE A 284 5.91 11.36 -28.79
C ILE A 284 5.45 12.43 -29.78
N ALA A 285 4.17 12.75 -29.74
CA ALA A 285 3.56 13.78 -30.56
C ALA A 285 2.48 14.56 -29.79
N ASP A 286 2.05 15.68 -30.36
CA ASP A 286 0.94 16.46 -29.80
C ASP A 286 -0.39 15.72 -29.95
N ALA A 287 -1.24 15.81 -28.93
CA ALA A 287 -2.59 15.26 -28.99
C ALA A 287 -3.48 16.10 -29.92
N PRO A 288 -4.22 15.49 -30.87
CA PRO A 288 -5.01 16.24 -31.86
C PRO A 288 -6.08 17.15 -31.27
N ALA A 289 -6.69 16.75 -30.15
CA ALA A 289 -7.82 17.46 -29.53
C ALA A 289 -7.42 18.42 -28.39
N SER A 290 -6.13 18.47 -28.01
CA SER A 290 -5.68 19.22 -26.84
C SER A 290 -4.46 20.09 -27.13
N LEU A 291 -4.52 21.36 -26.73
CA LEU A 291 -3.42 22.32 -26.92
C LEU A 291 -2.13 21.97 -26.17
N SER A 292 -2.23 21.26 -25.04
CA SER A 292 -1.10 20.87 -24.20
C SER A 292 -0.96 19.35 -24.03
N GLY A 293 -1.91 18.57 -24.55
CA GLY A 293 -1.89 17.13 -24.47
C GLY A 293 -0.79 16.51 -25.34
N LYS A 294 -0.29 15.37 -24.92
CA LYS A 294 0.69 14.56 -25.66
C LYS A 294 0.15 13.16 -25.87
N MET A 295 0.52 12.56 -27.00
CA MET A 295 0.30 11.14 -27.25
C MET A 295 1.64 10.41 -27.35
N LEU A 296 1.73 9.26 -26.69
CA LEU A 296 2.83 8.30 -26.83
C LEU A 296 2.37 7.22 -27.82
N VAL A 297 2.93 7.19 -28.99
CA VAL A 297 2.53 6.27 -30.05
C VAL A 297 3.49 5.09 -30.07
N ILE A 298 2.99 3.93 -29.70
CA ILE A 298 3.68 2.64 -29.80
C ILE A 298 3.40 2.09 -31.18
N GLN A 299 4.43 1.96 -32.00
CA GLN A 299 4.29 1.62 -33.42
C GLN A 299 5.13 0.39 -33.80
N GLY A 300 4.65 -0.36 -34.79
CA GLY A 300 5.34 -1.51 -35.36
C GLY A 300 4.84 -1.88 -36.74
N LEU A 301 5.56 -2.79 -37.42
CA LEU A 301 5.10 -3.44 -38.65
C LEU A 301 3.92 -4.36 -38.36
N ASN A 302 3.97 -5.04 -37.20
CA ASN A 302 3.04 -6.06 -36.74
C ASN A 302 2.86 -5.93 -35.18
N ASP A 303 2.06 -6.82 -34.61
CA ASP A 303 1.75 -6.82 -33.18
C ASP A 303 2.96 -7.20 -32.29
N GLU A 304 3.88 -8.05 -32.79
CA GLU A 304 5.12 -8.43 -32.09
C GLU A 304 6.04 -7.21 -31.89
N ASP A 305 6.09 -6.32 -32.88
CA ASP A 305 6.84 -5.08 -32.79
C ASP A 305 6.27 -4.15 -31.70
N LEU A 306 4.95 -4.12 -31.50
CA LEU A 306 4.32 -3.36 -30.41
C LEU A 306 4.80 -3.86 -29.05
N LEU A 307 4.82 -5.17 -28.85
CA LEU A 307 5.31 -5.77 -27.61
C LEU A 307 6.81 -5.49 -27.41
N ALA A 308 7.61 -5.56 -28.48
CA ALA A 308 9.04 -5.24 -28.43
C ALA A 308 9.29 -3.77 -28.06
N ALA A 309 8.52 -2.84 -28.64
CA ALA A 309 8.61 -1.41 -28.34
C ALA A 309 8.26 -1.11 -26.86
N VAL A 310 7.20 -1.74 -26.35
CA VAL A 310 6.81 -1.59 -24.95
C VAL A 310 7.84 -2.18 -23.99
N ARG A 311 8.36 -3.38 -24.28
CA ARG A 311 9.41 -3.99 -23.45
C ARG A 311 10.66 -3.13 -23.36
N ALA A 312 11.01 -2.43 -24.42
CA ALA A 312 12.13 -1.48 -24.41
C ALA A 312 11.91 -0.29 -23.44
N LEU A 313 10.65 0.16 -23.25
CA LEU A 313 10.31 1.18 -22.25
C LEU A 313 10.46 0.69 -20.81
N GLY A 314 10.33 -0.60 -20.58
CA GLY A 314 10.39 -1.21 -19.26
C GLY A 314 11.80 -1.57 -18.79
N THR A 315 12.82 -1.43 -19.63
CA THR A 315 14.21 -1.64 -19.22
C THR A 315 14.71 -0.55 -18.29
N ASP A 316 15.69 -0.87 -17.46
CA ASP A 316 16.27 0.09 -16.52
C ASP A 316 17.13 1.14 -17.25
N ARG A 317 16.53 2.25 -17.63
CA ARG A 317 17.12 3.43 -18.28
C ARG A 317 17.29 3.32 -19.81
N PRO A 318 16.20 3.23 -20.56
CA PRO A 318 16.30 3.47 -21.99
C PRO A 318 16.77 4.92 -22.22
N VAL A 319 17.92 5.09 -22.89
CA VAL A 319 18.35 6.43 -23.32
C VAL A 319 17.55 6.79 -24.56
N MET A 320 16.48 7.53 -24.37
CA MET A 320 15.61 8.01 -25.45
C MET A 320 15.83 9.53 -25.62
N VAL A 321 16.00 9.98 -26.85
CA VAL A 321 16.21 11.39 -27.16
C VAL A 321 15.42 11.73 -28.43
N GLY A 322 14.85 12.93 -28.47
CA GLY A 322 14.06 13.42 -29.59
C GLY A 322 12.64 12.85 -29.66
N GLU A 323 11.99 13.07 -30.78
CA GLU A 323 10.56 12.71 -30.93
C GLU A 323 10.31 11.23 -31.10
N THR A 324 11.29 10.47 -31.65
CA THR A 324 11.12 9.07 -32.00
C THR A 324 12.30 8.24 -31.54
N PHE A 325 11.99 7.16 -30.83
CA PHE A 325 12.93 6.12 -30.40
C PHE A 325 12.68 4.83 -31.19
N ARG A 326 13.69 4.38 -31.95
CA ARG A 326 13.68 3.10 -32.68
C ARG A 326 14.38 2.02 -31.88
N VAL A 327 13.70 0.91 -31.64
CA VAL A 327 14.25 -0.25 -30.94
C VAL A 327 15.10 -1.06 -31.90
N LYS A 328 16.42 -0.92 -31.82
CA LYS A 328 17.36 -1.62 -32.72
C LYS A 328 17.49 -3.12 -32.42
N LYS A 329 17.33 -3.51 -31.15
CA LYS A 329 17.40 -4.87 -30.66
C LYS A 329 16.41 -5.04 -29.52
N ALA A 330 15.38 -5.84 -29.73
CA ALA A 330 14.44 -6.20 -28.69
C ALA A 330 15.09 -7.25 -27.79
N GLU A 331 15.75 -6.83 -26.72
CA GLU A 331 16.22 -7.74 -25.69
C GLU A 331 15.05 -8.05 -24.75
N VAL A 332 14.65 -9.30 -24.70
CA VAL A 332 13.69 -9.79 -23.71
C VAL A 332 14.49 -9.98 -22.41
N PRO A 333 14.12 -9.30 -21.30
CA PRO A 333 14.79 -9.52 -20.02
C PRO A 333 14.74 -11.00 -19.62
N PRO A 334 15.72 -11.52 -18.89
CA PRO A 334 15.64 -12.87 -18.35
C PRO A 334 14.44 -13.01 -17.43
N VAL A 335 13.86 -14.20 -17.40
CA VAL A 335 12.79 -14.54 -16.44
C VAL A 335 13.32 -14.40 -15.02
N ARG A 336 12.52 -13.80 -14.15
CA ARG A 336 12.88 -13.56 -12.75
C ARG A 336 12.74 -14.83 -11.92
N GLU A 337 13.51 -14.91 -10.85
CA GLU A 337 13.37 -15.99 -9.88
C GLU A 337 12.13 -15.77 -8.97
N ALA A 338 11.67 -16.85 -8.34
CA ALA A 338 10.57 -16.76 -7.39
C ALA A 338 10.98 -15.87 -6.18
N TYR A 339 10.08 -14.99 -5.75
CA TYR A 339 10.24 -14.11 -4.59
C TYR A 339 11.35 -13.06 -4.69
N ASP A 340 11.86 -12.77 -5.88
CA ASP A 340 12.88 -11.76 -6.13
C ASP A 340 12.31 -10.36 -6.44
N ALA A 341 11.06 -10.10 -6.06
CA ALA A 341 10.43 -8.80 -6.28
C ALA A 341 11.30 -7.66 -5.72
N PRO A 342 11.58 -6.59 -6.51
CA PRO A 342 12.48 -5.51 -6.08
C PRO A 342 12.07 -4.79 -4.79
N ARG A 343 10.77 -4.83 -4.46
CA ARG A 343 10.25 -4.23 -3.21
C ARG A 343 10.22 -5.20 -2.04
N TRP A 344 10.49 -6.47 -2.24
CA TRP A 344 10.55 -7.46 -1.18
C TRP A 344 11.98 -7.68 -0.74
N ILE A 345 12.16 -7.92 0.54
CA ILE A 345 13.47 -8.26 1.07
C ILE A 345 13.69 -9.76 1.04
N ASN A 346 14.95 -10.14 0.83
CA ASN A 346 15.38 -11.54 0.95
C ASN A 346 15.40 -11.94 2.43
N THR A 347 14.78 -13.07 2.76
CA THR A 347 14.62 -13.57 4.13
C THR A 347 15.71 -14.52 4.61
N ASP A 348 16.73 -14.80 3.79
CA ASP A 348 17.82 -15.72 4.14
C ASP A 348 19.16 -15.03 4.39
N ALA A 349 19.17 -13.71 4.50
CA ALA A 349 20.36 -12.89 4.63
C ALA A 349 20.20 -11.79 5.67
N GLU A 350 21.32 -11.29 6.18
CA GLU A 350 21.36 -10.02 6.90
C GLU A 350 21.25 -8.86 5.92
N ILE A 351 20.28 -8.00 6.14
CA ILE A 351 19.94 -6.91 5.22
C ILE A 351 20.39 -5.59 5.84
N PRO A 352 21.39 -4.90 5.28
CA PRO A 352 21.78 -3.59 5.78
C PRO A 352 20.69 -2.54 5.49
N PHE A 353 20.49 -1.63 6.43
CA PHE A 353 19.49 -0.56 6.31
C PHE A 353 19.72 0.34 5.09
N SER A 354 20.98 0.43 4.62
CA SER A 354 21.29 1.12 3.36
C SER A 354 20.53 0.59 2.13
N LYS A 355 20.13 -0.70 2.13
CA LYS A 355 19.31 -1.30 1.06
C LYS A 355 17.81 -1.08 1.25
N LEU A 356 17.39 -0.69 2.45
CA LEU A 356 15.98 -0.46 2.80
C LEU A 356 15.58 1.01 2.66
N MET A 357 16.57 1.92 2.61
CA MET A 357 16.34 3.36 2.46
C MET A 357 15.70 3.69 1.11
N GLN A 358 14.72 4.58 1.14
CA GLN A 358 14.04 5.10 -0.05
C GLN A 358 14.68 6.39 -0.58
N TYR A 359 15.31 7.18 0.31
CA TYR A 359 15.97 8.44 -0.04
C TYR A 359 17.14 8.73 0.90
N PRO A 360 18.15 9.51 0.43
CA PRO A 360 19.27 9.93 1.26
C PRO A 360 18.81 10.74 2.48
N GLY A 361 19.36 10.45 3.66
CA GLY A 361 19.02 11.16 4.90
C GLY A 361 17.79 10.64 5.65
N GLN A 362 17.09 9.62 5.12
CA GLN A 362 15.92 9.01 5.77
C GLN A 362 16.19 8.55 7.20
N LEU A 363 17.41 8.08 7.48
CA LEU A 363 17.80 7.56 8.78
C LEU A 363 18.25 8.63 9.78
N SER A 364 18.08 9.92 9.47
CA SER A 364 18.47 11.04 10.31
C SER A 364 17.26 11.83 10.77
N ALA A 365 17.27 12.27 12.03
CA ALA A 365 16.26 13.19 12.56
C ALA A 365 16.94 14.33 13.33
N ARG A 366 16.36 15.53 13.26
CA ARG A 366 16.86 16.74 13.92
C ARG A 366 15.69 17.55 14.48
N GLY A 367 15.93 18.26 15.56
CA GLY A 367 14.95 19.18 16.13
C GLY A 367 14.82 19.06 17.64
N HIS A 368 13.90 19.82 18.22
CA HIS A 368 13.57 19.75 19.64
C HIS A 368 12.72 18.52 19.95
N VAL A 369 11.73 18.26 19.11
CA VAL A 369 10.99 17.01 19.02
C VAL A 369 11.30 16.41 17.68
N MET A 370 12.06 15.32 17.69
CA MET A 370 12.43 14.63 16.47
C MET A 370 11.29 13.72 16.03
N ALA A 371 10.87 13.88 14.78
CA ALA A 371 9.98 12.90 14.17
C ALA A 371 10.67 11.50 14.20
N PRO A 372 9.94 10.42 14.47
CA PRO A 372 10.48 9.09 14.39
C PRO A 372 11.02 8.83 12.98
N VAL A 373 12.25 8.29 12.89
CA VAL A 373 12.77 7.73 11.65
C VAL A 373 11.92 6.53 11.30
N GLN A 374 11.37 6.50 10.10
CA GLN A 374 10.54 5.40 9.59
C GLN A 374 11.25 4.70 8.44
N LEU A 375 11.34 3.38 8.53
CA LEU A 375 11.95 2.53 7.51
C LEU A 375 10.95 1.44 7.11
N PRO A 376 10.19 1.63 6.00
CA PRO A 376 9.24 0.65 5.54
C PRO A 376 9.96 -0.54 4.91
N VAL A 377 9.49 -1.74 5.22
CA VAL A 377 10.05 -3.00 4.77
C VAL A 377 8.91 -3.88 4.26
N LYS A 378 9.09 -4.51 3.10
CA LYS A 378 8.11 -5.45 2.54
C LYS A 378 8.69 -6.85 2.44
N PHE A 379 7.89 -7.82 2.81
CA PHE A 379 8.20 -9.25 2.75
C PHE A 379 7.33 -9.96 1.71
N ALA A 380 7.71 -11.16 1.30
CA ALA A 380 6.81 -12.01 0.54
C ALA A 380 5.54 -12.30 1.39
N PRO A 381 4.34 -12.30 0.78
CA PRO A 381 3.09 -12.35 1.54
C PRO A 381 2.72 -13.73 2.08
N ASP A 382 3.35 -14.79 1.59
CA ASP A 382 3.13 -16.18 1.95
C ASP A 382 4.17 -16.73 2.94
N LEU A 383 4.86 -15.85 3.66
CA LEU A 383 5.84 -16.28 4.65
C LEU A 383 5.15 -16.88 5.88
N PHE A 384 5.70 -17.99 6.31
CA PHE A 384 5.28 -18.75 7.49
C PHE A 384 6.43 -18.81 8.49
N MET A 385 6.16 -18.37 9.70
CA MET A 385 7.12 -18.32 10.80
C MET A 385 7.02 -19.58 11.65
N VAL A 386 8.16 -20.14 12.01
CA VAL A 386 8.27 -21.25 12.97
C VAL A 386 8.98 -20.76 14.23
N GLY A 387 8.84 -21.50 15.33
CA GLY A 387 9.29 -21.02 16.65
C GLY A 387 10.80 -20.83 16.82
N ASP A 388 11.60 -21.36 15.90
CA ASP A 388 13.07 -21.23 15.86
C ASP A 388 13.56 -20.20 14.83
N ALA A 389 12.66 -19.38 14.27
CA ALA A 389 13.02 -18.30 13.38
C ALA A 389 13.89 -17.26 14.08
N GLU A 390 14.99 -16.86 13.42
CA GLU A 390 15.90 -15.81 13.87
C GLU A 390 15.45 -14.46 13.33
N LEU A 391 14.83 -13.67 14.19
CA LEU A 391 14.31 -12.35 13.86
C LEU A 391 14.94 -11.30 14.76
N GLY A 392 15.57 -10.28 14.18
CA GLY A 392 16.17 -9.24 14.99
C GLY A 392 16.79 -8.11 14.19
N MET A 393 17.24 -7.10 14.91
CA MET A 393 17.94 -5.95 14.34
C MET A 393 19.22 -5.67 15.14
N GLN A 394 20.31 -5.42 14.41
CA GLN A 394 21.51 -4.84 14.98
C GLN A 394 21.52 -3.35 14.64
N ILE A 395 21.09 -2.52 15.58
CA ILE A 395 20.96 -1.08 15.39
C ILE A 395 22.27 -0.41 15.83
N ARG A 396 22.90 0.33 14.93
CA ARG A 396 24.02 1.23 15.21
C ARG A 396 23.53 2.65 15.06
N TYR A 397 23.83 3.51 16.02
CA TYR A 397 23.28 4.85 16.04
C TYR A 397 24.28 5.89 16.56
N ARG A 398 24.06 7.13 16.13
CA ARG A 398 24.72 8.33 16.62
C ARG A 398 23.65 9.30 17.14
N TYR A 399 23.99 10.03 18.18
CA TYR A 399 23.08 10.99 18.79
C TYR A 399 23.82 12.13 19.42
N ALA A 400 23.17 13.29 19.57
CA ALA A 400 23.72 14.38 20.34
C ALA A 400 23.83 13.95 21.80
N LYS A 401 25.03 14.06 22.40
CA LYS A 401 25.26 13.68 23.78
C LYS A 401 24.35 14.49 24.69
N PRO A 402 23.58 13.84 25.58
CA PRO A 402 22.75 14.56 26.53
C PRO A 402 23.62 15.38 27.49
N MET A 403 23.10 16.54 27.91
CA MET A 403 23.72 17.33 28.97
C MET A 403 23.66 16.58 30.30
N PRO A 404 24.48 16.95 31.32
CA PRO A 404 24.50 16.25 32.60
C PRO A 404 23.14 16.13 33.29
N GLU A 405 22.22 17.08 33.00
CA GLU A 405 20.89 17.14 33.59
C GLU A 405 19.80 16.58 32.64
N GLU A 406 20.22 16.04 31.51
CA GLU A 406 19.32 15.45 30.51
C GLU A 406 19.40 13.93 30.55
N THR A 407 18.26 13.31 30.36
CA THR A 407 18.15 11.88 30.03
C THR A 407 17.76 11.73 28.58
N ALA A 408 18.43 10.82 27.87
CA ALA A 408 18.09 10.50 26.50
C ALA A 408 17.68 9.03 26.42
N GLN A 409 16.66 8.74 25.63
CA GLN A 409 16.12 7.40 25.46
C GLN A 409 15.91 7.10 23.98
N LEU A 410 16.51 6.02 23.49
CA LEU A 410 16.22 5.45 22.18
C LEU A 410 15.06 4.47 22.31
N ARG A 411 14.04 4.65 21.49
CA ARG A 411 12.89 3.74 21.37
C ARG A 411 12.83 3.16 19.97
N THR A 412 12.65 1.86 19.90
CA THR A 412 12.51 1.11 18.65
C THR A 412 11.08 0.59 18.54
N PHE A 413 10.46 0.83 17.40
CA PHE A 413 9.08 0.44 17.11
C PHE A 413 9.04 -0.51 15.93
N VAL A 414 8.12 -1.45 15.96
CA VAL A 414 7.73 -2.29 14.83
C VAL A 414 6.23 -2.14 14.63
N ASN A 415 5.80 -1.70 13.46
CA ASN A 415 4.39 -1.42 13.14
C ASN A 415 3.70 -0.47 14.16
N GLY A 416 4.47 0.48 14.72
CA GLY A 416 3.98 1.41 15.72
C GLY A 416 3.97 0.87 17.16
N TYR A 417 4.20 -0.42 17.38
CA TYR A 417 4.32 -1.02 18.71
C TYR A 417 5.77 -0.91 19.22
N LEU A 418 5.94 -0.58 20.50
CA LEU A 418 7.24 -0.50 21.13
C LEU A 418 7.87 -1.89 21.23
N ALA A 419 8.98 -2.09 20.52
CA ALA A 419 9.73 -3.34 20.53
C ALA A 419 10.89 -3.32 21.55
N ASP A 420 11.57 -2.17 21.69
CA ASP A 420 12.70 -2.01 22.62
C ASP A 420 12.87 -0.56 23.06
N SER A 421 13.46 -0.36 24.22
CA SER A 421 13.80 0.95 24.77
C SER A 421 15.14 0.91 25.50
N ASP A 422 16.03 1.84 25.16
CA ASP A 422 17.39 1.90 25.70
C ASP A 422 17.74 3.30 26.22
N THR A 423 18.23 3.39 27.45
CA THR A 423 18.66 4.65 28.03
C THR A 423 20.05 5.01 27.56
N LEU A 424 20.24 6.21 27.03
CA LEU A 424 21.47 6.68 26.40
C LEU A 424 22.41 7.44 27.36
N ALA A 425 22.06 7.51 28.64
CA ALA A 425 22.86 8.21 29.65
C ALA A 425 24.30 7.68 29.73
N GLY A 426 25.26 8.59 29.80
CA GLY A 426 26.69 8.27 29.99
C GLY A 426 27.43 7.73 28.76
N ARG A 427 26.81 7.64 27.60
CA ARG A 427 27.45 7.17 26.36
C ARG A 427 28.06 8.32 25.54
N ASP A 428 29.07 7.99 24.71
CA ASP A 428 29.86 8.99 23.95
C ASP A 428 29.21 9.48 22.65
N GLY A 429 27.87 9.56 22.57
CA GLY A 429 27.15 10.00 21.38
C GLY A 429 27.09 8.94 20.27
N ARG A 430 27.50 7.70 20.57
CA ARG A 430 27.41 6.53 19.70
C ARG A 430 26.96 5.32 20.49
N GLY A 431 26.26 4.42 19.83
CA GLY A 431 25.84 3.19 20.44
C GLY A 431 25.50 2.09 19.45
N SER A 432 25.31 0.92 20.00
CA SER A 432 24.84 -0.24 19.25
C SER A 432 23.88 -1.02 20.15
N ARG A 433 22.77 -1.45 19.58
CA ARG A 433 21.73 -2.21 20.27
C ARG A 433 21.27 -3.39 19.42
N THR A 434 21.21 -4.57 20.03
CA THR A 434 20.57 -5.74 19.41
C THR A 434 19.13 -5.80 19.93
N VAL A 435 18.17 -5.79 19.03
CA VAL A 435 16.75 -5.94 19.32
C VAL A 435 16.28 -7.25 18.74
N GLN A 436 15.80 -8.15 19.61
CA GLN A 436 15.18 -9.41 19.18
C GLN A 436 13.69 -9.18 18.99
N LEU A 437 13.15 -9.69 17.88
CA LEU A 437 11.73 -9.64 17.59
C LEU A 437 11.08 -10.97 17.96
N PRO A 438 9.85 -10.95 18.48
CA PRO A 438 9.18 -12.18 18.85
C PRO A 438 8.85 -13.02 17.61
N ALA A 439 9.21 -14.29 17.66
CA ALA A 439 8.79 -15.31 16.72
C ALA A 439 7.50 -15.95 17.21
N PHE A 440 6.57 -16.24 16.31
CA PHE A 440 5.37 -17.00 16.58
C PHE A 440 5.24 -18.15 15.58
N TYR A 441 4.35 -19.07 15.83
CA TYR A 441 4.09 -20.19 14.91
C TYR A 441 2.87 -19.88 14.06
N GLY A 442 3.06 -19.55 12.77
CA GLY A 442 1.96 -19.20 11.89
C GLY A 442 2.35 -18.35 10.68
N ALA A 443 1.37 -18.07 9.85
CA ALA A 443 1.54 -17.19 8.69
C ALA A 443 1.75 -15.73 9.13
N ILE A 444 2.64 -15.02 8.44
CA ILE A 444 2.82 -13.58 8.63
C ILE A 444 1.56 -12.87 8.12
N SER A 445 0.99 -11.99 8.94
CA SER A 445 -0.19 -11.20 8.54
C SER A 445 0.14 -10.25 7.38
N VAL A 446 -0.83 -9.99 6.51
CA VAL A 446 -0.66 -9.01 5.43
C VAL A 446 -0.95 -7.57 5.84
N ASP A 447 -1.73 -7.34 6.91
CA ASP A 447 -2.12 -5.99 7.33
C ASP A 447 -2.38 -5.81 8.84
N ASP A 448 -2.59 -6.89 9.60
CA ASP A 448 -2.92 -6.81 11.03
C ASP A 448 -1.73 -7.29 11.89
N PRO A 449 -0.90 -6.40 12.43
CA PRO A 449 0.21 -6.81 13.27
C PRO A 449 -0.29 -7.31 14.63
N MET A 450 0.30 -8.40 15.09
CA MET A 450 0.15 -8.89 16.46
C MET A 450 1.23 -8.25 17.35
N GLY A 451 1.04 -6.99 17.75
CA GLY A 451 2.04 -6.26 18.52
C GLY A 451 3.30 -5.93 17.70
N ALA A 452 4.48 -5.99 18.32
CA ALA A 452 5.77 -5.68 17.68
C ALA A 452 6.30 -6.82 16.77
N THR A 453 5.43 -7.45 15.98
CA THR A 453 5.78 -8.56 15.09
C THR A 453 5.92 -8.13 13.63
N LEU A 454 6.58 -8.96 12.81
CA LEU A 454 6.70 -8.72 11.38
C LEU A 454 5.38 -9.01 10.66
N THR A 455 5.08 -8.18 9.66
CA THR A 455 3.97 -8.34 8.71
C THR A 455 4.48 -8.21 7.28
N HIS A 456 3.67 -8.55 6.28
CA HIS A 456 4.03 -8.34 4.87
C HIS A 456 4.48 -6.89 4.59
N SER A 457 3.84 -5.89 5.21
CA SER A 457 4.24 -4.48 5.11
C SER A 457 4.58 -3.98 6.51
N THR A 458 5.84 -4.14 6.90
CA THR A 458 6.36 -3.76 8.21
C THR A 458 6.95 -2.35 8.17
N SER A 459 6.70 -1.56 9.20
CA SER A 459 7.36 -0.28 9.44
C SER A 459 8.27 -0.38 10.66
N LEU A 460 9.57 -0.18 10.45
CA LEU A 460 10.54 -0.05 11.53
C LEU A 460 10.65 1.43 11.90
N GLY A 461 10.43 1.75 13.17
CA GLY A 461 10.46 3.11 13.69
C GLY A 461 11.55 3.31 14.73
N PHE A 462 12.26 4.44 14.66
CA PHE A 462 13.29 4.78 15.63
C PHE A 462 13.08 6.22 16.09
N SER A 463 13.05 6.44 17.41
CA SER A 463 12.96 7.78 17.97
C SER A 463 13.92 7.94 19.15
N VAL A 464 14.48 9.13 19.29
CA VAL A 464 15.22 9.52 20.50
C VAL A 464 14.52 10.68 21.15
N SER A 465 14.20 10.55 22.43
CA SER A 465 13.67 11.62 23.26
C SER A 465 14.74 12.12 24.23
N TYR A 466 14.77 13.43 24.44
CA TYR A 466 15.62 14.08 25.43
C TYR A 466 14.73 14.75 26.45
N GLU A 467 14.91 14.41 27.72
CA GLU A 467 14.17 14.99 28.81
C GLU A 467 15.14 15.69 29.78
N ARG A 468 14.92 16.95 30.04
CA ARG A 468 15.67 17.74 31.03
C ARG A 468 14.74 18.19 32.14
N THR A 469 15.15 17.86 33.35
CA THR A 469 14.47 18.38 34.55
C THR A 469 15.29 19.54 35.09
N ILE A 470 14.75 20.75 34.98
CA ILE A 470 15.31 21.93 35.66
C ILE A 470 14.61 22.07 37.01
N GLN A 471 15.37 21.95 38.11
CA GLN A 471 14.86 22.28 39.42
C GLN A 471 14.89 23.79 39.55
N GLY A 472 13.72 24.43 39.61
CA GLY A 472 13.59 25.83 39.95
C GLY A 472 13.91 26.05 41.43
N GLY A 473 14.26 27.30 41.81
CA GLY A 473 14.50 27.69 43.19
C GLY A 473 13.29 27.42 44.11
N SER A 474 13.50 27.52 45.41
CA SER A 474 12.71 26.96 46.50
C SER A 474 11.20 27.30 46.58
N GLN A 475 10.63 28.06 45.67
CA GLN A 475 9.20 28.37 45.64
C GLN A 475 8.46 27.86 44.40
N ASP A 476 9.16 27.52 43.31
CA ASP A 476 8.53 27.14 42.05
C ASP A 476 9.18 25.85 41.51
N ASN A 477 8.51 24.72 41.65
CA ASN A 477 8.88 23.46 41.00
C ASN A 477 8.66 23.55 39.46
N CYS A 478 9.26 24.54 38.82
CA CYS A 478 9.23 24.69 37.38
C CYS A 478 10.02 23.56 36.72
N ARG A 479 9.36 22.62 36.15
CA ARG A 479 9.95 21.65 35.24
C ARG A 479 9.85 22.20 33.84
N SER A 480 10.96 22.39 33.15
CA SER A 480 10.96 22.72 31.73
C SER A 480 11.65 21.63 30.93
N VAL A 481 11.14 21.34 29.72
CA VAL A 481 11.82 20.49 28.77
C VAL A 481 12.82 21.36 28.02
N SER A 482 14.05 20.85 27.81
CA SER A 482 15.06 21.57 27.02
C SER A 482 14.57 21.73 25.59
N LEU A 483 14.54 22.97 25.10
CA LEU A 483 14.27 23.30 23.70
C LEU A 483 15.55 23.32 22.85
N ILE A 484 16.63 22.71 23.30
CA ILE A 484 17.86 22.57 22.52
C ILE A 484 17.61 21.58 21.39
N GLY A 485 17.89 22.00 20.17
CA GLY A 485 17.79 21.11 19.01
C GLY A 485 18.82 20.00 19.09
N HIS A 486 18.33 18.77 19.17
CA HIS A 486 19.15 17.57 19.14
C HIS A 486 19.15 16.94 17.73
N GLN A 487 20.03 16.00 17.53
CA GLN A 487 20.07 15.20 16.30
C GLN A 487 20.39 13.75 16.62
N MET A 488 19.83 12.86 15.81
CA MET A 488 20.14 11.45 15.81
C MET A 488 20.30 10.94 14.38
N GLU A 489 21.06 9.88 14.23
CA GLU A 489 21.23 9.14 12.99
C GLU A 489 21.28 7.65 13.33
N ILE A 490 20.44 6.87 12.66
CA ILE A 490 20.60 5.41 12.60
C ILE A 490 21.60 5.14 11.47
N GLU A 491 22.68 4.43 11.78
CA GLU A 491 23.72 4.19 10.78
C GLU A 491 23.19 3.26 9.67
N PRO A 492 23.47 3.56 8.38
CA PRO A 492 23.07 2.70 7.26
C PRO A 492 23.65 1.29 7.29
N THR A 493 24.68 1.09 8.13
CA THR A 493 25.31 -0.21 8.42
C THR A 493 24.58 -1.06 9.45
N SER A 494 23.50 -0.54 10.06
CA SER A 494 22.57 -1.34 10.86
C SER A 494 21.98 -2.44 10.01
N THR A 495 21.64 -3.59 10.60
CA THR A 495 21.13 -4.75 9.86
C THR A 495 19.80 -5.25 10.42
N LEU A 496 18.97 -5.74 9.53
CA LEU A 496 17.77 -6.54 9.82
C LEU A 496 18.11 -8.00 9.50
N THR A 497 17.94 -8.88 10.47
CA THR A 497 18.08 -10.34 10.31
C THR A 497 16.70 -10.97 10.29
N VAL A 498 16.43 -11.73 9.23
CA VAL A 498 15.19 -12.51 9.07
C VAL A 498 15.58 -13.84 8.45
N LYS A 499 15.57 -14.91 9.23
CA LYS A 499 15.97 -16.26 8.79
C LYS A 499 15.04 -17.32 9.37
N GLY A 500 14.99 -18.48 8.74
CA GLY A 500 14.20 -19.62 9.20
C GLY A 500 12.71 -19.47 8.94
N LEU A 501 12.32 -18.70 7.90
CA LEU A 501 10.95 -18.62 7.43
C LEU A 501 10.74 -19.58 6.24
N PHE A 502 9.52 -20.08 6.13
CA PHE A 502 9.09 -20.93 5.02
C PHE A 502 8.05 -20.19 4.18
N HIS A 503 7.94 -20.55 2.92
CA HIS A 503 6.83 -20.14 2.08
C HIS A 503 5.67 -21.12 2.29
N HIS A 504 4.54 -20.63 2.77
CA HIS A 504 3.32 -21.43 2.97
C HIS A 504 2.09 -20.53 3.02
N ALA A 505 1.11 -20.84 2.18
CA ALA A 505 -0.18 -20.17 2.20
C ALA A 505 -1.31 -21.17 2.03
N GLU A 506 -2.42 -20.91 2.70
CA GLU A 506 -3.71 -21.55 2.46
C GLU A 506 -4.50 -20.71 1.45
N LEU A 507 -4.93 -21.34 0.40
CA LEU A 507 -5.67 -20.76 -0.72
C LEU A 507 -6.98 -21.53 -0.94
N PRO A 508 -8.01 -20.90 -1.51
CA PRO A 508 -8.06 -19.52 -2.00
C PRO A 508 -8.06 -18.48 -0.87
N ASN A 509 -7.37 -17.35 -1.08
CA ASN A 509 -7.27 -16.26 -0.13
C ASN A 509 -7.17 -14.92 -0.85
N LEU A 510 -8.30 -14.25 -1.01
CA LEU A 510 -8.36 -12.97 -1.72
C LEU A 510 -7.67 -11.83 -0.98
N LYS A 511 -7.45 -11.93 0.33
CA LYS A 511 -6.70 -10.94 1.09
C LYS A 511 -5.24 -10.89 0.63
N LEU A 512 -4.61 -12.06 0.38
CA LEU A 512 -3.26 -12.15 -0.20
C LEU A 512 -3.21 -11.58 -1.62
N PHE A 513 -4.22 -11.84 -2.43
CA PHE A 513 -4.32 -11.30 -3.78
C PHE A 513 -4.45 -9.78 -3.78
N THR A 514 -5.39 -9.22 -3.03
CA THR A 514 -5.69 -7.79 -3.06
C THR A 514 -4.62 -6.92 -2.41
N ARG A 515 -3.88 -7.47 -1.42
CA ARG A 515 -2.82 -6.76 -0.70
C ARG A 515 -1.44 -6.91 -1.34
N ALA A 516 -1.17 -8.04 -1.96
CA ALA A 516 0.15 -8.37 -2.48
C ALA A 516 0.17 -8.95 -3.91
N GLY A 517 -0.99 -9.19 -4.52
CA GLY A 517 -1.09 -9.83 -5.85
C GLY A 517 -0.77 -11.32 -5.85
N TYR A 518 -0.63 -11.96 -4.66
CA TYR A 518 -0.28 -13.38 -4.56
C TYR A 518 -1.45 -14.28 -4.96
N PRO A 519 -1.22 -15.40 -5.67
CA PRO A 519 0.09 -16.02 -5.97
C PRO A 519 0.79 -15.51 -7.23
N PHE A 520 0.17 -14.69 -8.07
CA PHE A 520 0.72 -14.22 -9.34
C PHE A 520 2.07 -13.51 -9.19
N THR A 521 2.22 -12.72 -8.16
CA THR A 521 3.43 -11.94 -7.85
C THR A 521 4.59 -12.75 -7.28
N LYS A 522 4.41 -14.07 -7.05
CA LYS A 522 5.51 -14.97 -6.71
C LYS A 522 6.67 -14.85 -7.70
N TYR A 523 6.35 -14.72 -8.99
CA TYR A 523 7.28 -14.30 -10.03
C TYR A 523 6.92 -12.88 -10.42
N ALA A 524 7.74 -11.93 -10.01
CA ALA A 524 7.39 -10.52 -10.10
C ALA A 524 7.21 -9.99 -11.53
N ASP A 525 7.75 -10.68 -12.53
CA ASP A 525 7.58 -10.44 -13.96
C ASP A 525 6.35 -11.13 -14.57
N LEU A 526 5.55 -11.82 -13.76
CA LEU A 526 4.38 -12.61 -14.13
C LEU A 526 4.65 -13.73 -15.15
N SER A 527 5.87 -14.27 -15.16
CA SER A 527 6.28 -15.34 -16.10
C SER A 527 5.53 -16.66 -15.91
N GLN A 528 4.91 -16.90 -14.77
CA GLN A 528 4.05 -18.06 -14.52
C GLN A 528 2.56 -17.68 -14.38
N THR A 529 2.16 -16.57 -15.01
CA THR A 529 0.77 -16.09 -15.00
C THR A 529 0.23 -16.07 -16.42
N ALA A 530 -0.89 -16.76 -16.63
CA ALA A 530 -1.68 -16.66 -17.84
C ALA A 530 -2.91 -15.79 -17.57
N VAL A 531 -3.04 -14.72 -18.36
CA VAL A 531 -4.18 -13.80 -18.28
C VAL A 531 -5.20 -14.21 -19.34
N PHE A 532 -6.37 -14.62 -18.88
CA PHE A 532 -7.51 -14.90 -19.76
C PHE A 532 -8.41 -13.68 -19.85
N ILE A 533 -8.65 -13.19 -21.06
CA ILE A 533 -9.63 -12.15 -21.35
C ILE A 533 -10.29 -12.42 -22.70
N PRO A 534 -11.62 -12.52 -22.79
CA PRO A 534 -12.34 -12.81 -24.01
C PRO A 534 -11.94 -11.90 -25.18
N GLN A 535 -12.06 -12.40 -26.41
CA GLN A 535 -11.74 -11.59 -27.60
C GLN A 535 -12.74 -10.44 -27.77
N ASP A 536 -14.00 -10.65 -27.38
CA ASP A 536 -15.09 -9.68 -27.39
C ASP A 536 -15.21 -8.88 -26.08
N ALA A 537 -14.14 -8.83 -25.28
CA ALA A 537 -14.10 -8.08 -24.04
C ALA A 537 -14.48 -6.59 -24.27
N SER A 538 -15.31 -6.05 -23.40
CA SER A 538 -15.67 -4.64 -23.39
C SER A 538 -14.50 -3.74 -23.01
N ARG A 539 -14.57 -2.45 -23.31
CA ARG A 539 -13.57 -1.46 -22.87
C ARG A 539 -13.38 -1.46 -21.36
N SER A 540 -14.47 -1.63 -20.61
CA SER A 540 -14.43 -1.67 -19.14
C SER A 540 -13.68 -2.89 -18.61
N GLU A 541 -13.88 -4.07 -19.21
CA GLU A 541 -13.15 -5.30 -18.85
C GLU A 541 -11.67 -5.17 -19.18
N LEU A 542 -11.33 -4.56 -20.34
CA LEU A 542 -9.93 -4.25 -20.69
C LEU A 542 -9.32 -3.27 -19.68
N THR A 543 -10.04 -2.22 -19.28
CA THR A 543 -9.58 -1.30 -18.23
C THR A 543 -9.34 -2.04 -16.93
N THR A 544 -10.22 -2.99 -16.53
CA THR A 544 -10.04 -3.80 -15.31
C THR A 544 -8.76 -4.63 -15.38
N MET A 545 -8.48 -5.26 -16.53
CA MET A 545 -7.24 -6.01 -16.76
C MET A 545 -6.02 -5.09 -16.60
N LEU A 546 -6.01 -3.96 -17.28
CA LEU A 546 -4.89 -3.02 -17.26
C LEU A 546 -4.64 -2.43 -15.87
N ASN A 547 -5.70 -2.06 -15.14
CA ASN A 547 -5.63 -1.57 -13.77
C ASN A 547 -5.06 -2.63 -12.82
N THR A 548 -5.46 -3.90 -13.00
CA THR A 548 -4.94 -5.02 -12.23
C THR A 548 -3.44 -5.24 -12.50
N MET A 549 -3.00 -5.19 -13.76
CA MET A 549 -1.58 -5.30 -14.13
C MET A 549 -0.76 -4.16 -13.50
N GLY A 550 -1.26 -2.93 -13.58
CA GLY A 550 -0.63 -1.76 -12.96
C GLY A 550 -0.49 -1.92 -11.45
N ARG A 551 -1.56 -2.37 -10.78
CA ARG A 551 -1.59 -2.59 -9.33
C ARG A 551 -0.59 -3.67 -8.88
N MET A 552 -0.52 -4.82 -9.56
CA MET A 552 0.44 -5.89 -9.24
C MET A 552 1.89 -5.40 -9.34
N SER A 553 2.20 -4.66 -10.39
CA SER A 553 3.55 -4.12 -10.59
C SER A 553 3.91 -3.02 -9.59
N ALA A 554 2.92 -2.24 -9.13
CA ALA A 554 3.10 -1.32 -8.01
C ALA A 554 3.42 -2.05 -6.69
N MET A 555 2.87 -3.24 -6.47
CA MET A 555 3.14 -4.05 -5.26
C MET A 555 4.54 -4.66 -5.27
N THR A 556 5.00 -5.17 -6.41
CA THR A 556 6.29 -5.87 -6.54
C THR A 556 7.46 -4.95 -6.85
N GLY A 557 7.21 -3.83 -7.54
CA GLY A 557 8.25 -2.95 -8.09
C GLY A 557 8.87 -3.48 -9.39
N ALA A 558 8.33 -4.55 -9.98
CA ALA A 558 8.76 -5.11 -11.25
C ALA A 558 7.65 -5.02 -12.30
N PRO A 559 7.95 -4.70 -13.56
CA PRO A 559 6.97 -4.77 -14.64
C PRO A 559 6.70 -6.22 -15.06
N ALA A 560 5.48 -6.50 -15.53
CA ALA A 560 5.02 -7.81 -15.98
C ALA A 560 5.56 -8.18 -17.39
N MET A 561 6.87 -8.26 -17.53
CA MET A 561 7.53 -8.40 -18.85
C MET A 561 7.24 -9.73 -19.57
N HIS A 562 6.87 -10.76 -18.81
CA HIS A 562 6.68 -12.13 -19.31
C HIS A 562 5.23 -12.61 -19.19
N VAL A 563 4.29 -11.73 -18.84
CA VAL A 563 2.88 -12.10 -18.79
C VAL A 563 2.39 -12.60 -20.14
N HIS A 564 1.64 -13.70 -20.13
CA HIS A 564 0.95 -14.23 -21.30
C HIS A 564 -0.52 -13.84 -21.29
N VAL A 565 -1.03 -13.27 -22.38
CA VAL A 565 -2.43 -12.83 -22.48
C VAL A 565 -3.11 -13.57 -23.64
N THR A 566 -4.20 -14.27 -23.32
CA THR A 566 -4.96 -15.04 -24.31
C THR A 566 -6.47 -14.82 -24.18
N GLY A 567 -7.16 -14.93 -25.30
CA GLY A 567 -8.64 -15.01 -25.35
C GLY A 567 -9.14 -16.40 -25.72
N ASP A 568 -8.24 -17.37 -25.87
CA ASP A 568 -8.58 -18.76 -26.20
C ASP A 568 -8.51 -19.65 -24.95
N MET A 569 -9.63 -20.24 -24.57
CA MET A 569 -9.70 -21.18 -23.41
C MET A 569 -8.96 -22.50 -23.68
N ASN A 570 -8.58 -22.79 -24.93
CA ASN A 570 -7.80 -23.96 -25.29
C ASN A 570 -6.28 -23.71 -25.29
N ASP A 571 -5.87 -22.47 -25.01
CA ASP A 571 -4.45 -22.12 -24.96
C ASP A 571 -3.72 -22.99 -23.91
N PRO A 572 -2.68 -23.74 -24.28
CA PRO A 572 -1.95 -24.62 -23.37
C PRO A 572 -1.24 -23.85 -22.23
N GLU A 573 -0.97 -22.56 -22.41
CA GLU A 573 -0.32 -21.75 -21.37
C GLU A 573 -1.22 -21.59 -20.12
N LEU A 574 -2.55 -21.66 -20.27
CA LEU A 574 -3.49 -21.63 -19.15
C LEU A 574 -3.30 -22.79 -18.14
N ALA A 575 -2.78 -23.93 -18.61
CA ALA A 575 -2.51 -25.09 -17.75
C ALA A 575 -1.10 -25.08 -17.12
N LYS A 576 -0.20 -24.17 -17.55
CA LYS A 576 1.17 -24.13 -17.05
C LYS A 576 1.37 -23.26 -15.83
N GLY A 577 0.52 -22.25 -15.63
CA GLY A 577 0.65 -21.23 -14.60
C GLY A 577 -0.61 -21.01 -13.79
N ASP A 578 -0.57 -19.96 -12.98
CA ASP A 578 -1.73 -19.43 -12.31
C ASP A 578 -2.58 -18.61 -13.30
N ILE A 579 -3.90 -18.70 -13.21
CA ILE A 579 -4.83 -18.09 -14.17
C ILE A 579 -5.44 -16.82 -13.54
N LEU A 580 -5.25 -15.71 -14.22
CA LEU A 580 -5.94 -14.45 -13.89
C LEU A 580 -6.98 -14.17 -14.99
N ALA A 581 -8.26 -14.28 -14.66
CA ALA A 581 -9.34 -14.17 -15.62
C ALA A 581 -10.11 -12.86 -15.48
N PHE A 582 -10.47 -12.25 -16.61
CA PHE A 582 -11.36 -11.10 -16.71
C PHE A 582 -12.54 -11.49 -17.57
N ALA A 583 -13.73 -11.56 -16.95
CA ALA A 583 -14.89 -12.12 -17.63
C ALA A 583 -16.20 -11.53 -17.07
N ARG A 584 -17.30 -11.90 -17.70
CA ARG A 584 -18.65 -11.62 -17.21
C ARG A 584 -19.10 -12.71 -16.25
N PHE A 585 -20.11 -12.41 -15.45
CA PHE A 585 -20.69 -13.42 -14.57
C PHE A 585 -21.21 -14.62 -15.37
N PRO A 586 -20.94 -15.84 -14.92
CA PRO A 586 -21.41 -17.06 -15.60
C PRO A 586 -22.92 -17.29 -15.44
N ALA A 587 -23.57 -16.57 -14.52
CA ALA A 587 -25.01 -16.59 -14.27
C ALA A 587 -25.47 -15.25 -13.67
N PRO A 588 -26.75 -14.85 -13.84
CA PRO A 588 -27.30 -13.65 -13.19
C PRO A 588 -27.15 -13.75 -11.66
N VAL A 589 -26.73 -12.64 -11.05
CA VAL A 589 -26.61 -12.52 -9.58
C VAL A 589 -27.75 -11.61 -9.11
N THR A 590 -28.70 -12.19 -8.35
CA THR A 590 -29.85 -11.44 -7.83
C THR A 590 -29.69 -11.07 -6.36
N ASP A 591 -29.04 -11.94 -5.58
CA ASP A 591 -28.81 -11.76 -4.15
C ASP A 591 -27.33 -12.02 -3.81
N ILE A 592 -26.84 -11.35 -2.76
CA ILE A 592 -25.46 -11.44 -2.31
C ILE A 592 -25.44 -12.13 -0.95
N ASP A 593 -25.43 -13.46 -0.98
CA ASP A 593 -25.31 -14.32 0.19
C ASP A 593 -24.24 -15.40 -0.02
N VAL A 594 -23.99 -16.20 1.01
CA VAL A 594 -22.99 -17.28 1.00
C VAL A 594 -23.29 -18.33 -0.06
N GLU A 595 -24.57 -18.69 -0.26
CA GLU A 595 -24.99 -19.73 -1.21
C GLU A 595 -24.74 -19.26 -2.66
N ASN A 596 -25.10 -18.03 -2.98
CA ASN A 596 -24.87 -17.46 -4.31
C ASN A 596 -23.38 -17.24 -4.58
N ALA A 597 -22.57 -16.85 -3.56
CA ALA A 597 -21.13 -16.76 -3.67
C ALA A 597 -20.51 -18.13 -4.01
N GLY A 598 -20.91 -19.19 -3.34
CA GLY A 598 -20.49 -20.56 -3.64
C GLY A 598 -20.89 -21.01 -5.06
N ARG A 599 -22.12 -20.70 -5.47
CA ARG A 599 -22.62 -21.00 -6.82
C ARG A 599 -21.83 -20.27 -7.93
N ILE A 600 -21.44 -19.01 -7.70
CA ILE A 600 -20.61 -18.24 -8.66
C ILE A 600 -19.26 -18.93 -8.82
N GLN A 601 -18.61 -19.29 -7.72
CA GLN A 601 -17.33 -19.97 -7.72
C GLN A 601 -17.39 -21.32 -8.44
N GLU A 602 -18.38 -22.15 -8.12
CA GLU A 602 -18.57 -23.47 -8.74
C GLU A 602 -18.77 -23.36 -10.26
N LYS A 603 -19.65 -22.47 -10.70
CA LYS A 603 -19.91 -22.24 -12.13
C LYS A 603 -18.70 -21.68 -12.88
N LEU A 604 -17.89 -20.85 -12.24
CA LEU A 604 -16.63 -20.37 -12.81
C LEU A 604 -15.67 -21.53 -13.04
N VAL A 605 -15.45 -22.37 -12.03
CA VAL A 605 -14.59 -23.54 -12.10
C VAL A 605 -15.09 -24.53 -13.17
N GLU A 606 -16.40 -24.78 -13.22
CA GLU A 606 -17.03 -25.63 -14.22
C GLU A 606 -16.81 -25.09 -15.65
N ALA A 607 -16.98 -23.77 -15.86
CA ALA A 607 -16.78 -23.13 -17.16
C ALA A 607 -15.34 -23.29 -17.67
N PHE A 608 -14.34 -23.11 -16.80
CA PHE A 608 -12.92 -23.32 -17.16
C PHE A 608 -12.61 -24.81 -17.41
N ARG A 609 -13.17 -25.73 -16.60
CA ARG A 609 -12.99 -27.17 -16.80
C ARG A 609 -13.61 -27.65 -18.12
N ALA A 610 -14.80 -27.18 -18.43
CA ALA A 610 -15.51 -27.51 -19.66
C ALA A 610 -14.99 -26.73 -20.90
N LYS A 611 -14.07 -25.78 -20.68
CA LYS A 611 -13.61 -24.83 -21.73
C LYS A 611 -14.79 -24.16 -22.43
N SER A 612 -15.79 -23.78 -21.65
CA SER A 612 -17.10 -23.36 -22.13
C SER A 612 -17.11 -21.89 -22.53
N PRO A 613 -17.64 -21.52 -23.72
CA PRO A 613 -17.85 -20.13 -24.10
C PRO A 613 -18.85 -19.37 -23.21
N SER A 614 -19.53 -20.02 -22.25
CA SER A 614 -20.51 -19.37 -21.38
C SER A 614 -19.94 -18.25 -20.51
N VAL A 615 -18.61 -18.31 -20.20
CA VAL A 615 -17.89 -17.20 -19.55
C VAL A 615 -17.66 -16.03 -20.52
N GLN A 616 -17.84 -16.25 -21.82
CA GLN A 616 -17.64 -15.27 -22.90
C GLN A 616 -18.92 -14.55 -23.31
N LYS A 617 -20.10 -15.17 -23.13
CA LYS A 617 -21.37 -14.66 -23.63
C LYS A 617 -22.39 -14.47 -22.51
N THR A 618 -22.36 -13.31 -21.88
CA THR A 618 -23.60 -12.80 -21.28
C THR A 618 -24.19 -11.79 -22.24
N ALA A 619 -25.50 -11.91 -22.52
CA ALA A 619 -26.17 -11.01 -23.44
C ALA A 619 -25.97 -9.56 -22.99
N GLU A 620 -25.41 -8.73 -23.88
CA GLU A 620 -25.41 -7.27 -23.66
C GLU A 620 -26.84 -6.81 -23.40
N GLY A 621 -27.06 -6.18 -22.26
CA GLY A 621 -28.24 -5.35 -22.01
C GLY A 621 -29.33 -5.94 -21.11
N ALA A 622 -29.22 -7.12 -20.52
CA ALA A 622 -30.31 -7.67 -19.73
C ALA A 622 -30.46 -7.04 -18.33
N TYR A 623 -29.38 -6.85 -17.58
CA TYR A 623 -29.40 -6.24 -16.23
C TYR A 623 -28.03 -5.69 -15.89
N ASP A 624 -27.92 -4.39 -15.64
CA ASP A 624 -26.72 -3.75 -15.06
C ASP A 624 -27.04 -3.27 -13.65
N ASN A 625 -27.00 -4.19 -12.68
CA ASN A 625 -27.20 -3.89 -11.25
C ASN A 625 -25.95 -3.24 -10.61
N GLY A 626 -24.89 -3.04 -11.40
CA GLY A 626 -23.65 -2.46 -10.92
C GLY A 626 -22.88 -3.35 -9.96
N ILE A 627 -22.99 -4.67 -10.11
CA ILE A 627 -22.31 -5.66 -9.28
C ILE A 627 -21.03 -6.11 -9.99
N ALA A 628 -19.97 -6.27 -9.22
CA ALA A 628 -18.76 -6.96 -9.62
C ALA A 628 -18.34 -7.96 -8.54
N ALA A 629 -17.51 -8.94 -8.89
CA ALA A 629 -16.95 -9.88 -7.93
C ALA A 629 -15.50 -10.22 -8.27
N ILE A 630 -14.74 -10.54 -7.22
CA ILE A 630 -13.43 -11.19 -7.32
C ILE A 630 -13.61 -12.59 -6.77
N VAL A 631 -13.30 -13.61 -7.55
CA VAL A 631 -13.51 -15.02 -7.21
C VAL A 631 -12.17 -15.73 -7.30
N SER A 632 -11.81 -16.48 -6.26
CA SER A 632 -10.60 -17.29 -6.22
C SER A 632 -10.95 -18.76 -5.98
N ALA A 633 -10.28 -19.66 -6.70
CA ALA A 633 -10.42 -21.11 -6.57
C ALA A 633 -9.10 -21.80 -6.96
N GLU A 634 -8.97 -23.09 -6.67
CA GLU A 634 -7.93 -23.92 -7.29
C GLU A 634 -8.19 -24.03 -8.79
N SER A 635 -7.11 -23.95 -9.57
CA SER A 635 -7.23 -24.05 -11.04
C SER A 635 -7.77 -25.42 -11.44
N PRO A 636 -8.87 -25.49 -12.22
CA PRO A 636 -9.39 -26.76 -12.71
C PRO A 636 -8.51 -27.41 -13.80
N LEU A 637 -7.50 -26.66 -14.30
CA LEU A 637 -6.59 -27.13 -15.37
C LEU A 637 -5.28 -27.69 -14.83
N ALA A 638 -4.88 -27.30 -13.62
CA ALA A 638 -3.62 -27.76 -13.00
C ALA A 638 -3.73 -27.70 -11.47
N GLY A 639 -3.53 -28.85 -10.81
CA GLY A 639 -3.54 -28.93 -9.33
C GLY A 639 -2.43 -28.08 -8.68
N GLY A 640 -2.73 -27.49 -7.56
CA GLY A 640 -1.81 -26.59 -6.82
C GLY A 640 -1.57 -25.23 -7.49
N ARG A 641 -2.30 -24.89 -8.56
CA ARG A 641 -2.34 -23.59 -9.19
C ARG A 641 -3.65 -22.87 -8.85
N THR A 642 -3.64 -21.57 -8.98
CA THR A 642 -4.77 -20.72 -8.60
C THR A 642 -5.46 -20.15 -9.84
N LEU A 643 -6.79 -20.11 -9.79
CA LEU A 643 -7.62 -19.30 -10.65
C LEU A 643 -8.16 -18.12 -9.85
N VAL A 644 -7.88 -16.89 -10.27
CA VAL A 644 -8.56 -15.69 -9.77
C VAL A 644 -9.28 -15.04 -10.94
N ALA A 645 -10.57 -14.79 -10.78
CA ALA A 645 -11.40 -14.12 -11.78
C ALA A 645 -11.97 -12.82 -11.25
N LEU A 646 -11.81 -11.75 -12.02
CA LEU A 646 -12.48 -10.47 -11.81
C LEU A 646 -13.68 -10.42 -12.75
N LEU A 647 -14.86 -10.47 -12.17
CA LEU A 647 -16.14 -10.59 -12.88
C LEU A 647 -16.94 -9.29 -12.77
N SER A 648 -17.62 -8.88 -13.83
CA SER A 648 -18.52 -7.74 -13.81
C SER A 648 -19.84 -8.03 -14.53
N GLU A 649 -20.92 -7.46 -14.03
CA GLU A 649 -22.28 -7.59 -14.60
C GLU A 649 -22.59 -6.45 -15.60
N GLY A 650 -21.63 -5.83 -16.17
CA GLY A 650 -21.82 -4.74 -17.11
C GLY A 650 -20.88 -3.57 -16.84
N ALA A 651 -21.14 -2.45 -17.51
CA ALA A 651 -20.24 -1.29 -17.43
C ALA A 651 -20.21 -0.65 -16.03
N SER A 652 -21.32 -0.61 -15.31
CA SER A 652 -21.39 0.01 -13.99
C SER A 652 -20.71 -0.86 -12.90
N GLY A 653 -20.83 -2.19 -12.97
CA GLY A 653 -20.10 -3.12 -12.12
C GLY A 653 -18.60 -3.02 -12.35
N ALA A 654 -18.16 -3.02 -13.61
CA ALA A 654 -16.76 -2.83 -13.97
C ALA A 654 -16.22 -1.46 -13.52
N ALA A 655 -17.00 -0.38 -13.63
CA ALA A 655 -16.59 0.94 -13.17
C ALA A 655 -16.37 0.99 -11.65
N ARG A 656 -17.22 0.33 -10.86
CA ARG A 656 -17.04 0.22 -9.40
C ARG A 656 -15.78 -0.56 -9.05
N LEU A 657 -15.59 -1.72 -9.69
CA LEU A 657 -14.39 -2.53 -9.47
C LEU A 657 -13.12 -1.75 -9.85
N ASN A 658 -13.13 -1.01 -10.95
CA ASN A 658 -12.01 -0.18 -11.37
C ASN A 658 -11.72 0.95 -10.37
N ALA A 659 -12.75 1.58 -9.80
CA ALA A 659 -12.55 2.60 -8.76
C ALA A 659 -11.83 2.02 -7.53
N GLU A 660 -12.18 0.79 -7.11
CA GLU A 660 -11.51 0.09 -6.00
C GLU A 660 -10.09 -0.37 -6.36
N LEU A 661 -9.85 -0.78 -7.61
CA LEU A 661 -8.52 -1.18 -8.08
C LEU A 661 -7.53 -0.02 -8.16
N VAL A 662 -7.99 1.15 -8.60
CA VAL A 662 -7.17 2.38 -8.72
C VAL A 662 -6.82 2.94 -7.34
N ASN A 663 -7.72 2.85 -6.38
CA ASN A 663 -7.46 3.28 -5.01
C ASN A 663 -6.49 2.30 -4.32
N PRO A 664 -5.30 2.73 -3.88
CA PRO A 664 -4.36 1.85 -3.18
C PRO A 664 -4.92 1.22 -1.90
N ALA A 665 -5.79 1.94 -1.19
CA ALA A 665 -6.51 1.44 -0.02
C ALA A 665 -7.79 0.66 -0.38
N GLY A 666 -8.22 0.73 -1.64
CA GLY A 666 -9.36 -0.02 -2.16
C GLY A 666 -9.14 -1.53 -2.02
N LEU A 667 -10.20 -2.28 -1.93
CA LEU A 667 -10.18 -3.72 -1.69
C LEU A 667 -9.56 -4.13 -0.34
N GLY A 668 -9.35 -3.18 0.59
CA GLY A 668 -8.78 -3.43 1.91
C GLY A 668 -9.62 -4.32 2.81
N SER A 669 -10.93 -4.30 2.62
CA SER A 669 -11.91 -5.13 3.34
C SER A 669 -12.14 -6.51 2.71
N VAL A 670 -11.49 -6.82 1.59
CA VAL A 670 -11.64 -8.11 0.90
C VAL A 670 -11.06 -9.24 1.75
N THR A 671 -11.88 -10.27 1.97
CA THR A 671 -11.52 -11.50 2.70
C THR A 671 -12.15 -12.72 2.03
N GLY A 672 -11.71 -13.92 2.40
CA GLY A 672 -12.26 -15.18 1.91
C GLY A 672 -11.88 -15.52 0.48
N SER A 673 -12.70 -16.33 -0.18
CA SER A 673 -12.50 -16.85 -1.53
C SER A 673 -13.32 -16.12 -2.61
N VAL A 674 -14.40 -15.45 -2.21
CA VAL A 674 -15.28 -14.64 -3.09
C VAL A 674 -15.52 -13.28 -2.45
N ALA A 675 -15.26 -12.21 -3.16
CA ALA A 675 -15.58 -10.85 -2.74
C ALA A 675 -16.51 -10.18 -3.75
N VAL A 676 -17.60 -9.62 -3.26
CA VAL A 676 -18.60 -8.93 -4.08
C VAL A 676 -18.50 -7.42 -3.85
N VAL A 677 -18.43 -6.68 -4.94
CA VAL A 677 -18.33 -5.21 -4.97
C VAL A 677 -19.66 -4.65 -5.48
N ASN A 678 -20.34 -3.87 -4.67
CA ASN A 678 -21.60 -3.23 -5.03
C ASN A 678 -21.68 -1.78 -4.52
N ALA A 679 -22.86 -1.16 -4.59
CA ALA A 679 -23.07 0.22 -4.12
C ALA A 679 -22.87 0.41 -2.60
N ALA A 680 -23.04 -0.65 -1.81
CA ALA A 680 -22.87 -0.64 -0.36
C ALA A 680 -21.39 -0.82 0.07
N GLY A 681 -20.51 -1.25 -0.85
CA GLY A 681 -19.11 -1.50 -0.62
C GLY A 681 -18.68 -2.90 -1.03
N VAL A 682 -17.67 -3.43 -0.32
CA VAL A 682 -17.09 -4.75 -0.59
C VAL A 682 -17.45 -5.72 0.53
N THR A 683 -18.01 -6.88 0.15
CA THR A 683 -18.34 -7.97 1.09
C THR A 683 -17.61 -9.24 0.69
N GLY A 684 -16.88 -9.86 1.63
CA GLY A 684 -16.15 -11.11 1.42
C GLY A 684 -16.88 -12.33 1.95
N PHE A 685 -16.76 -13.44 1.24
CA PHE A 685 -17.30 -14.74 1.60
C PHE A 685 -16.20 -15.80 1.50
N ASP A 686 -16.20 -16.74 2.42
CA ASP A 686 -15.28 -17.87 2.40
C ASP A 686 -16.06 -19.13 2.05
N VAL A 687 -15.88 -19.61 0.82
CA VAL A 687 -16.63 -20.73 0.24
C VAL A 687 -15.70 -21.62 -0.59
N GLY A 688 -16.13 -22.84 -0.83
CA GLY A 688 -15.40 -23.84 -1.62
C GLY A 688 -14.29 -24.57 -0.82
N GLU A 689 -13.48 -25.34 -1.54
CA GLU A 689 -12.41 -26.13 -0.96
C GLU A 689 -11.12 -25.32 -0.83
N HIS A 690 -10.41 -25.50 0.28
CA HIS A 690 -9.10 -24.89 0.51
C HIS A 690 -7.99 -25.86 0.15
N TYR A 691 -6.88 -25.33 -0.35
CA TYR A 691 -5.65 -26.07 -0.63
C TYR A 691 -4.42 -25.29 -0.17
N THR A 692 -3.31 -25.98 0.02
CA THR A 692 -2.08 -25.37 0.53
C THR A 692 -1.00 -25.36 -0.53
N VAL A 693 -0.26 -24.25 -0.61
CA VAL A 693 0.90 -24.08 -1.48
C VAL A 693 2.14 -23.73 -0.66
N GLY A 694 3.33 -23.94 -1.24
CA GLY A 694 4.60 -23.57 -0.63
C GLY A 694 5.46 -24.78 -0.22
N ASN A 695 6.57 -24.50 0.49
CA ASN A 695 7.62 -25.46 0.81
C ASN A 695 7.71 -25.85 2.29
N LEU A 696 6.65 -25.58 3.08
CA LEU A 696 6.63 -25.95 4.50
C LEU A 696 6.84 -27.45 4.67
N PRO A 697 7.83 -27.90 5.47
CA PRO A 697 8.10 -29.31 5.72
C PRO A 697 6.88 -30.05 6.28
N TRP A 698 6.72 -31.32 5.90
CA TRP A 698 5.55 -32.12 6.25
C TRP A 698 5.32 -32.22 7.78
N TYR A 699 6.39 -32.26 8.57
CA TYR A 699 6.25 -32.35 10.04
C TYR A 699 5.68 -31.06 10.65
N HIS A 700 5.95 -29.90 10.07
CA HIS A 700 5.27 -28.66 10.46
C HIS A 700 3.81 -28.66 10.06
N LYS A 701 3.45 -29.22 8.88
CA LYS A 701 2.04 -29.37 8.48
C LYS A 701 1.27 -30.28 9.44
N VAL A 702 1.88 -31.39 9.85
CA VAL A 702 1.31 -32.28 10.88
C VAL A 702 1.17 -31.53 12.21
N TRP A 703 2.18 -30.77 12.61
CA TRP A 703 2.16 -29.99 13.84
C TRP A 703 1.02 -28.96 13.85
N MET A 704 0.78 -28.25 12.75
CA MET A 704 -0.35 -27.32 12.60
C MET A 704 -1.69 -28.03 12.84
N THR A 705 -1.89 -29.18 12.19
CA THR A 705 -3.13 -29.94 12.33
C THR A 705 -3.38 -30.42 13.78
N VAL A 706 -2.30 -30.64 14.52
CA VAL A 706 -2.37 -31.12 15.91
C VAL A 706 -2.57 -29.97 16.89
N ILE A 707 -1.92 -28.80 16.67
CA ILE A 707 -1.98 -27.64 17.58
C ILE A 707 -3.39 -27.03 17.61
N ASP A 708 -4.11 -27.06 16.49
CA ASP A 708 -5.49 -26.57 16.38
C ASP A 708 -6.52 -27.48 17.04
N ARG A 709 -6.08 -28.69 17.48
CA ARG A 709 -6.96 -29.70 18.11
C ARG A 709 -6.42 -30.12 19.48
N PRO A 710 -6.69 -29.35 20.54
CA PRO A 710 -6.12 -29.62 21.88
C PRO A 710 -6.44 -31.01 22.39
N GLY A 711 -7.58 -31.63 22.02
CA GLY A 711 -7.91 -33.00 22.36
C GLY A 711 -6.96 -34.03 21.74
N VAL A 712 -6.45 -33.79 20.55
CA VAL A 712 -5.46 -34.67 19.89
C VAL A 712 -4.10 -34.56 20.58
N LEU A 713 -3.72 -33.36 21.02
CA LEU A 713 -2.49 -33.15 21.82
C LEU A 713 -2.53 -33.94 23.14
N VAL A 714 -3.64 -33.85 23.86
CA VAL A 714 -3.84 -34.61 25.11
C VAL A 714 -3.78 -36.11 24.85
N ALA A 715 -4.47 -36.60 23.83
CA ALA A 715 -4.45 -38.00 23.46
C ALA A 715 -3.04 -38.48 23.06
N ALA A 716 -2.30 -37.70 22.27
CA ALA A 716 -0.94 -38.02 21.88
C ALA A 716 0.01 -38.04 23.09
N ALA A 717 -0.13 -37.07 24.01
CA ALA A 717 0.64 -37.04 25.26
C ALA A 717 0.39 -38.28 26.15
N LEU A 718 -0.87 -38.70 26.31
CA LEU A 718 -1.22 -39.90 27.05
C LEU A 718 -0.67 -41.18 26.40
N LEU A 719 -0.79 -41.30 25.08
CA LEU A 719 -0.23 -42.43 24.33
C LEU A 719 1.28 -42.50 24.44
N SER A 720 1.99 -41.35 24.34
CA SER A 720 3.45 -41.29 24.50
C SER A 720 3.89 -41.69 25.91
N ALA A 721 3.15 -41.23 26.94
CA ALA A 721 3.42 -41.61 28.34
C ALA A 721 3.22 -43.13 28.57
N LEU A 722 2.17 -43.69 27.99
CA LEU A 722 1.93 -45.16 28.04
C LEU A 722 3.05 -45.91 27.30
N PHE A 723 3.49 -45.44 26.16
CA PHE A 723 4.56 -46.06 25.38
C PHE A 723 5.89 -46.04 26.12
N VAL A 724 6.25 -44.91 26.72
CA VAL A 724 7.45 -44.78 27.57
C VAL A 724 7.35 -45.65 28.79
N GLY A 725 6.20 -45.67 29.49
CA GLY A 725 5.94 -46.53 30.64
C GLY A 725 6.05 -48.02 30.29
N PHE A 726 5.53 -48.43 29.16
CA PHE A 726 5.64 -49.79 28.65
C PHE A 726 7.08 -50.13 28.26
N GLY A 727 7.81 -49.22 27.63
CA GLY A 727 9.22 -49.38 27.32
C GLY A 727 10.11 -49.57 28.58
N ILE A 728 9.86 -48.76 29.60
CA ILE A 728 10.53 -48.92 30.93
C ILE A 728 10.18 -50.25 31.55
N PHE A 729 8.91 -50.66 31.50
CA PHE A 729 8.48 -51.97 32.02
C PHE A 729 9.21 -53.14 31.32
N LEU A 730 9.27 -53.14 30.00
CA LEU A 730 9.99 -54.14 29.21
C LEU A 730 11.48 -54.15 29.51
N PHE A 731 12.08 -52.97 29.64
CA PHE A 731 13.49 -52.82 30.01
C PHE A 731 13.80 -53.39 31.40
N MET A 732 12.97 -53.05 32.38
CA MET A 732 13.11 -53.61 33.75
C MET A 732 12.92 -55.12 33.77
N ARG A 733 11.92 -55.63 33.03
CA ARG A 733 11.68 -57.07 32.91
C ARG A 733 12.83 -57.81 32.24
N TYR A 734 13.48 -57.23 31.23
CA TYR A 734 14.66 -57.75 30.57
C TYR A 734 15.84 -57.75 31.54
N TRP A 735 16.07 -56.61 32.24
CA TRP A 735 17.17 -56.46 33.18
C TRP A 735 17.09 -57.40 34.38
N ILE A 736 15.90 -57.63 34.91
CA ILE A 736 15.70 -58.63 36.00
C ILE A 736 16.01 -60.05 35.49
N ARG A 737 15.57 -60.40 34.27
CA ARG A 737 15.84 -61.72 33.68
C ARG A 737 17.30 -61.96 33.32
N SER A 738 18.08 -60.93 33.07
CA SER A 738 19.49 -61.04 32.75
C SER A 738 20.36 -61.15 34.00
N ARG A 739 19.81 -60.99 35.20
CA ARG A 739 20.49 -61.12 36.49
C ARG A 739 20.08 -62.33 37.31
N SER A 740 19.04 -63.05 36.91
CA SER A 740 18.72 -64.40 37.42
C SER A 740 19.28 -65.47 36.47
#